data_d48b182d2a5dcc9a504d2c7f5085355c
#
_entry.id   d48b182d2a5dcc9a504d2c7f5085355c
#
_cell.length_a   1.000
_cell.length_b   1.000
_cell.length_c   1.000
_cell.angle_alpha   90.00
_cell.angle_beta   90.00
_cell.angle_gamma   90.00
#
_symmetry.space_group_name_H-M   'P 1'
#
loop_
_entity.id
_entity.type
_entity.pdbx_description
1 polymer ?
#
loop_
_entity_poly.entity_id
_entity_poly.type
_entity_poly.pdbx_seq_one_letter_code
_entity_poly.pdbx_strand_id
1 'polypeptide(L)'
;MAGGRPSHAFQFTPFYPLVIAAQLLPLWLIYAGMKIALMLTAGYGMLRFLRDYLGFKPDLALLGGCVFALNTQTQSAQIVHVVFNFAFPLVFVWSLGIAGTQRYSWIAATFGLVLFSLLSYPVLTGPIYAATQLLLIVFLNPVYRKSMGRLLVKWAVFWLGYGLMFLPLAYALLDVSGESQRAHSLLTQSPFFYIDVLGKEFLAKSLLVFLVGGSLVLAYHSSMVRRALLLNSIPILVTAFFYSSAANMIRQTFLGKIELHLFFYVQNVLLTILAFIGLRFVLSRKDLWPLYLLGGGVAFVAMSTYLYGSSAYMTLLFLNVLIPLGIYLYLRRVSLLESPDADSRRWWPLMAALVLVLLAIRVSIFHEGQENVPYKRYFGNNPALSEALVGKDVGRVMTLGFHPSLAHNVGAESADAYSPLFSTRYRAVWRVLVANQLKDEEARRRFDLYWYEVNPLNGQTSRDFTHRLYNLKYCPTVFEKSLGWHMPLFLASNVKIVVSLRPVRELEAISERVVSTGCPERSEGVITFNRLRRFFSPAPLWVYVLKDAFGRGYLVDGAEVLKSDKEVLEALSRRTAEDFRRSVLLSAEDENAGNGEPVQQGGSGGKRVTLKEYGPDRLVFEVETLGAAYLVVNNTYNPHWMARVEGRPVPVLRANHAFQAVRIDSSGRQQVVLQYQDRVLWLCYTAVPLGIGLVVVAARPPGTDDLS
;
A
#
# COMPACT_ATOMS: atom_id res chain seq x y z
N MET A 1 12.29 9.04 -2.54
CA MET A 1 11.04 8.52 -3.13
C MET A 1 11.03 8.80 -4.62
N ALA A 2 10.14 8.17 -5.39
CA ALA A 2 10.18 8.23 -6.86
C ALA A 2 10.36 9.64 -7.40
N GLY A 3 11.38 9.84 -8.21
CA GLY A 3 11.68 11.13 -8.81
C GLY A 3 12.12 12.24 -7.86
N GLY A 4 12.44 11.96 -6.59
CA GLY A 4 12.84 13.00 -5.62
C GLY A 4 11.68 13.83 -5.09
N ARG A 5 10.45 13.31 -5.11
CA ARG A 5 9.28 13.99 -4.57
C ARG A 5 9.31 13.98 -3.03
N PRO A 6 8.87 15.06 -2.35
CA PRO A 6 8.84 15.12 -0.89
C PRO A 6 8.02 13.98 -0.27
N SER A 7 8.43 13.50 0.90
CA SER A 7 7.84 12.32 1.56
C SER A 7 6.36 12.50 1.94
N HIS A 8 5.93 13.70 2.30
CA HIS A 8 4.53 13.99 2.64
C HIS A 8 3.55 13.80 1.46
N ALA A 9 4.04 13.91 0.23
CA ALA A 9 3.23 13.60 -0.95
C ALA A 9 2.92 12.09 -1.09
N PHE A 10 3.49 11.23 -0.26
CA PHE A 10 3.37 9.77 -0.33
C PHE A 10 2.54 9.15 0.80
N GLN A 11 1.62 9.89 1.37
CA GLN A 11 0.60 9.35 2.27
C GLN A 11 1.09 8.97 3.69
N PHE A 12 2.33 9.32 4.05
CA PHE A 12 2.86 9.09 5.39
C PHE A 12 3.22 10.41 6.05
N THR A 13 2.74 10.60 7.26
CA THR A 13 3.20 11.72 8.07
C THR A 13 4.62 11.43 8.59
N PRO A 14 5.47 12.45 8.85
CA PRO A 14 6.77 12.23 9.49
C PRO A 14 6.66 11.62 10.88
N PHE A 15 5.47 11.70 11.49
CA PHE A 15 5.14 11.11 12.80
C PHE A 15 4.55 9.69 12.69
N TYR A 16 4.63 9.05 11.53
CA TYR A 16 4.11 7.70 11.37
C TYR A 16 4.89 6.72 12.27
N PRO A 17 4.23 6.04 13.23
CA PRO A 17 4.92 5.29 14.28
C PRO A 17 5.87 4.21 13.75
N LEU A 18 5.56 3.62 12.60
CA LEU A 18 6.43 2.60 11.99
C LEU A 18 7.72 3.20 11.42
N VAL A 19 7.71 4.45 10.97
CA VAL A 19 8.93 5.15 10.52
C VAL A 19 9.85 5.39 11.71
N ILE A 20 9.29 5.82 12.85
CA ILE A 20 10.04 5.99 14.08
C ILE A 20 10.58 4.63 14.59
N ALA A 21 9.74 3.60 14.61
CA ALA A 21 10.15 2.26 15.01
C ALA A 21 11.27 1.70 14.12
N ALA A 22 11.23 1.99 12.80
CA ALA A 22 12.25 1.53 11.85
C ALA A 22 13.64 2.15 12.06
N GLN A 23 13.72 3.26 12.78
CA GLN A 23 15.00 3.86 13.19
C GLN A 23 15.62 3.14 14.41
N LEU A 24 14.80 2.47 15.21
CA LEU A 24 15.19 1.86 16.48
C LEU A 24 15.26 0.34 16.41
N LEU A 25 14.47 -0.30 15.53
CA LEU A 25 14.29 -1.74 15.47
C LEU A 25 14.54 -2.28 14.07
N PRO A 26 15.01 -3.51 13.92
CA PRO A 26 15.15 -4.17 12.61
C PRO A 26 13.79 -4.31 11.92
N LEU A 27 13.73 -4.04 10.61
CA LEU A 27 12.49 -4.08 9.82
C LEU A 27 11.75 -5.43 9.92
N TRP A 28 12.48 -6.55 9.99
CA TRP A 28 11.85 -7.87 10.12
C TRP A 28 11.08 -8.02 11.44
N LEU A 29 11.62 -7.43 12.53
CA LEU A 29 10.98 -7.47 13.85
C LEU A 29 9.72 -6.59 13.85
N ILE A 30 9.79 -5.42 13.25
CA ILE A 30 8.62 -4.53 13.08
C ILE A 30 7.55 -5.23 12.27
N TYR A 31 7.93 -5.83 11.13
CA TYR A 31 6.98 -6.51 10.24
C TYR A 31 6.31 -7.71 10.90
N ALA A 32 7.08 -8.58 11.54
CA ALA A 32 6.56 -9.75 12.25
C ALA A 32 5.71 -9.33 13.46
N GLY A 33 6.22 -8.40 14.28
CA GLY A 33 5.53 -7.86 15.45
C GLY A 33 4.20 -7.18 15.07
N MET A 34 4.19 -6.39 14.00
CA MET A 34 2.96 -5.77 13.49
C MET A 34 1.94 -6.79 13.04
N LYS A 35 2.32 -7.82 12.31
CA LYS A 35 1.38 -8.88 11.90
C LYS A 35 0.76 -9.58 13.10
N ILE A 36 1.56 -9.96 14.07
CA ILE A 36 1.07 -10.61 15.30
C ILE A 36 0.15 -9.65 16.06
N ALA A 37 0.58 -8.40 16.27
CA ALA A 37 -0.22 -7.40 16.97
C ALA A 37 -1.56 -7.14 16.27
N LEU A 38 -1.58 -7.06 14.94
CA LEU A 38 -2.80 -6.88 14.16
C LEU A 38 -3.73 -8.08 14.27
N MET A 39 -3.22 -9.31 14.22
CA MET A 39 -4.03 -10.52 14.41
C MET A 39 -4.68 -10.55 15.80
N LEU A 40 -3.90 -10.26 16.84
CA LEU A 40 -4.43 -10.19 18.23
C LEU A 40 -5.47 -9.06 18.36
N THR A 41 -5.20 -7.90 17.77
CA THR A 41 -6.13 -6.76 17.75
C THR A 41 -7.43 -7.11 17.03
N ALA A 42 -7.35 -7.79 15.89
CA ALA A 42 -8.52 -8.25 15.14
C ALA A 42 -9.37 -9.21 15.95
N GLY A 43 -8.75 -10.25 16.50
CA GLY A 43 -9.44 -11.26 17.32
C GLY A 43 -10.09 -10.65 18.55
N TYR A 44 -9.33 -9.87 19.30
CA TYR A 44 -9.82 -9.18 20.49
C TYR A 44 -10.92 -8.15 20.15
N GLY A 45 -10.74 -7.37 19.09
CA GLY A 45 -11.71 -6.39 18.64
C GLY A 45 -13.04 -7.00 18.24
N MET A 46 -13.02 -8.08 17.45
CA MET A 46 -14.23 -8.78 17.04
C MET A 46 -14.91 -9.48 18.23
N LEU A 47 -14.15 -10.07 19.16
CA LEU A 47 -14.69 -10.61 20.41
C LEU A 47 -15.45 -9.51 21.19
N ARG A 48 -14.80 -8.35 21.39
CA ARG A 48 -15.41 -7.22 22.11
C ARG A 48 -16.65 -6.69 21.37
N PHE A 49 -16.61 -6.58 20.05
CA PHE A 49 -17.74 -6.15 19.24
C PHE A 49 -18.93 -7.10 19.36
N LEU A 50 -18.70 -8.40 19.19
CA LEU A 50 -19.77 -9.40 19.30
C LEU A 50 -20.35 -9.49 20.71
N ARG A 51 -19.49 -9.47 21.75
CA ARG A 51 -19.92 -9.59 23.15
C ARG A 51 -20.54 -8.30 23.67
N ASP A 52 -19.82 -7.18 23.57
CA ASP A 52 -20.19 -5.95 24.28
C ASP A 52 -21.18 -5.09 23.48
N TYR A 53 -21.17 -5.16 22.16
CA TYR A 53 -22.11 -4.41 21.30
C TYR A 53 -23.30 -5.25 20.86
N LEU A 54 -23.09 -6.47 20.37
CA LEU A 54 -24.18 -7.35 19.89
C LEU A 54 -24.75 -8.27 20.97
N GLY A 55 -24.20 -8.31 22.18
CA GLY A 55 -24.69 -9.10 23.31
C GLY A 55 -24.58 -10.61 23.11
N PHE A 56 -23.50 -11.08 22.49
CA PHE A 56 -23.23 -12.50 22.30
C PHE A 56 -22.69 -13.13 23.59
N LYS A 57 -22.94 -14.43 23.78
CA LYS A 57 -22.24 -15.20 24.81
C LYS A 57 -20.72 -15.17 24.59
N PRO A 58 -19.92 -15.12 25.68
CA PRO A 58 -18.46 -15.00 25.57
C PRO A 58 -17.79 -16.04 24.63
N ASP A 59 -18.26 -17.28 24.69
CA ASP A 59 -17.70 -18.39 23.91
C ASP A 59 -17.91 -18.18 22.40
N LEU A 60 -19.14 -17.82 22.01
CA LEU A 60 -19.46 -17.54 20.61
C LEU A 60 -18.74 -16.28 20.10
N ALA A 61 -18.60 -15.28 20.96
CA ALA A 61 -17.85 -14.08 20.65
C ALA A 61 -16.34 -14.37 20.47
N LEU A 62 -15.77 -15.24 21.31
CA LEU A 62 -14.38 -15.70 21.18
C LEU A 62 -14.17 -16.44 19.87
N LEU A 63 -15.06 -17.38 19.53
CA LEU A 63 -14.99 -18.08 18.25
C LEU A 63 -15.05 -17.10 17.06
N GLY A 64 -15.92 -16.10 17.12
CA GLY A 64 -16.00 -15.05 16.12
C GLY A 64 -14.72 -14.23 15.99
N GLY A 65 -14.11 -13.91 17.12
CA GLY A 65 -12.80 -13.26 17.17
C GLY A 65 -11.70 -14.09 16.50
N CYS A 66 -11.63 -15.37 16.80
CA CYS A 66 -10.68 -16.31 16.20
C CYS A 66 -10.88 -16.43 14.68
N VAL A 67 -12.12 -16.65 14.23
CA VAL A 67 -12.44 -16.76 12.80
C VAL A 67 -12.09 -15.47 12.07
N PHE A 68 -12.39 -14.33 12.65
CA PHE A 68 -12.06 -13.03 12.03
C PHE A 68 -10.55 -12.82 11.92
N ALA A 69 -9.79 -13.05 13.01
CA ALA A 69 -8.35 -12.88 13.02
C ALA A 69 -7.63 -13.74 11.97
N LEU A 70 -8.15 -14.93 11.71
CA LEU A 70 -7.53 -15.89 10.79
C LEU A 70 -8.02 -15.79 9.34
N ASN A 71 -9.23 -15.26 9.13
CA ASN A 71 -9.79 -15.05 7.79
C ASN A 71 -9.47 -13.69 7.18
N THR A 72 -8.89 -12.78 7.96
CA THR A 72 -8.47 -11.49 7.43
C THR A 72 -7.19 -11.64 6.62
N GLN A 73 -6.98 -10.74 5.67
CA GLN A 73 -5.80 -10.69 4.79
C GLN A 73 -4.50 -10.40 5.58
N THR A 74 -4.23 -11.19 6.62
CA THR A 74 -2.99 -11.07 7.43
C THR A 74 -1.72 -11.18 6.61
N GLN A 75 -1.88 -11.57 5.38
CA GLN A 75 -0.84 -12.03 4.51
C GLN A 75 -0.49 -11.02 3.43
N SER A 76 -1.30 -9.96 3.27
CA SER A 76 -0.94 -8.87 2.38
C SER A 76 0.38 -8.25 2.82
N ALA A 77 1.31 -8.08 1.89
CA ALA A 77 2.53 -7.32 2.13
C ALA A 77 2.25 -5.85 2.48
N GLN A 78 1.04 -5.38 2.17
CA GLN A 78 0.59 -4.00 2.40
C GLN A 78 -0.03 -3.86 3.79
N ILE A 79 0.78 -3.80 4.84
CA ILE A 79 0.34 -3.67 6.24
C ILE A 79 -0.61 -2.48 6.44
N VAL A 80 -0.41 -1.38 5.73
CA VAL A 80 -1.19 -0.14 5.91
C VAL A 80 -2.67 -0.33 5.60
N HIS A 81 -3.02 -1.06 4.54
CA HIS A 81 -4.42 -1.37 4.21
C HIS A 81 -5.05 -2.36 5.19
N VAL A 82 -4.21 -3.20 5.78
CA VAL A 82 -4.62 -4.25 6.69
C VAL A 82 -5.01 -3.69 8.06
N VAL A 83 -4.35 -2.62 8.55
CA VAL A 83 -4.63 -2.01 9.85
C VAL A 83 -6.11 -1.68 10.03
N PHE A 84 -6.76 -1.10 9.01
CA PHE A 84 -8.19 -0.81 9.09
C PHE A 84 -9.05 -2.06 9.28
N ASN A 85 -8.79 -3.10 8.48
CA ASN A 85 -9.59 -4.33 8.54
C ASN A 85 -9.48 -5.00 9.91
N PHE A 86 -8.28 -5.04 10.48
CA PHE A 86 -8.01 -5.71 11.74
C PHE A 86 -8.47 -4.92 12.95
N ALA A 87 -8.15 -3.63 12.98
CA ALA A 87 -8.41 -2.81 14.14
C ALA A 87 -9.87 -2.30 14.21
N PHE A 88 -10.59 -2.28 13.08
CA PHE A 88 -11.90 -1.65 12.98
C PHE A 88 -12.91 -2.13 14.02
N PRO A 89 -13.12 -3.43 14.31
CA PRO A 89 -14.07 -3.84 15.33
C PRO A 89 -13.71 -3.32 16.72
N LEU A 90 -12.42 -3.22 17.05
CA LEU A 90 -11.95 -2.67 18.31
C LEU A 90 -12.12 -1.15 18.36
N VAL A 91 -11.78 -0.46 17.26
CA VAL A 91 -12.00 0.98 17.09
C VAL A 91 -13.48 1.31 17.24
N PHE A 92 -14.37 0.49 16.65
CA PHE A 92 -15.82 0.65 16.81
C PHE A 92 -16.23 0.67 18.28
N VAL A 93 -15.82 -0.32 19.06
CA VAL A 93 -16.19 -0.43 20.48
C VAL A 93 -15.58 0.71 21.30
N TRP A 94 -14.33 1.04 21.05
CA TRP A 94 -13.62 2.07 21.83
C TRP A 94 -14.08 3.49 21.50
N SER A 95 -14.28 3.84 20.24
CA SER A 95 -14.71 5.18 19.83
C SER A 95 -16.12 5.52 20.30
N LEU A 96 -16.95 4.51 20.58
CA LEU A 96 -18.28 4.68 21.13
C LEU A 96 -18.31 4.61 22.67
N GLY A 97 -17.14 4.40 23.33
CA GLY A 97 -17.03 4.30 24.77
C GLY A 97 -17.73 3.07 25.35
N ILE A 98 -17.89 1.99 24.56
CA ILE A 98 -18.49 0.72 24.98
C ILE A 98 -17.47 -0.16 25.74
N ALA A 99 -16.21 0.22 25.79
CA ALA A 99 -15.17 -0.44 26.56
C ALA A 99 -15.51 -0.32 28.05
N GLY A 100 -15.75 -1.46 28.70
CA GLY A 100 -16.32 -1.59 30.05
C GLY A 100 -15.72 -0.70 31.13
N THR A 101 -16.42 -0.64 32.25
CA THR A 101 -16.28 0.25 33.41
C THR A 101 -14.99 0.14 34.23
N GLN A 102 -14.00 -0.64 33.84
CA GLN A 102 -12.73 -0.73 34.57
C GLN A 102 -11.91 0.57 34.43
N ARG A 103 -11.45 1.07 35.57
CA ARG A 103 -10.82 2.40 35.76
C ARG A 103 -9.70 2.76 34.77
N TYR A 104 -8.97 1.75 34.23
CA TYR A 104 -7.85 1.96 33.30
C TYR A 104 -8.18 1.60 31.83
N SER A 105 -9.36 1.03 31.55
CA SER A 105 -9.71 0.59 30.21
C SER A 105 -9.88 1.74 29.21
N TRP A 106 -10.32 2.91 29.68
CA TRP A 106 -10.50 4.08 28.84
C TRP A 106 -9.15 4.71 28.42
N ILE A 107 -8.11 4.65 29.28
CA ILE A 107 -6.76 5.12 28.94
C ILE A 107 -6.16 4.25 27.83
N ALA A 108 -6.27 2.93 27.99
CA ALA A 108 -5.83 2.00 26.95
C ALA A 108 -6.61 2.18 25.64
N ALA A 109 -7.94 2.41 25.74
CA ALA A 109 -8.78 2.70 24.58
C ALA A 109 -8.37 4.00 23.88
N THR A 110 -8.10 5.06 24.64
CA THR A 110 -7.61 6.34 24.11
C THR A 110 -6.29 6.16 23.37
N PHE A 111 -5.31 5.53 24.03
CA PHE A 111 -4.02 5.26 23.41
C PHE A 111 -4.15 4.40 22.15
N GLY A 112 -4.95 3.34 22.21
CA GLY A 112 -5.22 2.47 21.07
C GLY A 112 -5.91 3.20 19.90
N LEU A 113 -6.84 4.11 20.18
CA LEU A 113 -7.51 4.92 19.14
C LEU A 113 -6.55 5.91 18.47
N VAL A 114 -5.70 6.57 19.26
CA VAL A 114 -4.66 7.46 18.71
C VAL A 114 -3.66 6.66 17.87
N LEU A 115 -3.18 5.53 18.39
CA LEU A 115 -2.25 4.64 17.68
C LEU A 115 -2.88 4.09 16.40
N PHE A 116 -4.13 3.63 16.44
CA PHE A 116 -4.88 3.22 15.26
C PHE A 116 -4.92 4.34 14.22
N SER A 117 -5.30 5.54 14.65
CA SER A 117 -5.40 6.69 13.77
C SER A 117 -4.06 6.99 13.10
N LEU A 118 -2.96 6.95 13.84
CA LEU A 118 -1.61 7.19 13.31
C LEU A 118 -1.08 6.06 12.42
N LEU A 119 -1.49 4.82 12.65
CA LEU A 119 -1.09 3.66 11.83
C LEU A 119 -1.95 3.45 10.59
N SER A 120 -3.10 4.09 10.53
CA SER A 120 -4.07 3.91 9.45
C SER A 120 -3.64 4.62 8.16
N TYR A 121 -4.23 4.18 7.05
CA TYR A 121 -4.17 4.85 5.74
C TYR A 121 -5.36 5.81 5.61
N PRO A 122 -5.22 7.09 6.03
CA PRO A 122 -6.33 7.78 6.65
C PRO A 122 -7.33 8.41 5.67
N VAL A 123 -6.81 9.01 4.60
CA VAL A 123 -7.63 9.89 3.76
C VAL A 123 -8.57 9.12 2.87
N LEU A 124 -8.14 7.94 2.40
CA LEU A 124 -8.91 7.17 1.43
C LEU A 124 -9.88 6.20 2.09
N THR A 125 -9.44 5.54 3.16
CA THR A 125 -10.22 4.50 3.82
C THR A 125 -11.01 5.03 5.02
N GLY A 126 -10.59 6.13 5.64
CA GLY A 126 -11.28 6.76 6.77
C GLY A 126 -12.77 7.00 6.52
N PRO A 127 -13.18 7.68 5.44
CA PRO A 127 -14.59 7.90 5.13
C PRO A 127 -15.40 6.61 4.99
N ILE A 128 -14.80 5.54 4.44
CA ILE A 128 -15.43 4.23 4.26
C ILE A 128 -15.74 3.60 5.62
N TYR A 129 -14.77 3.64 6.53
CA TYR A 129 -14.97 3.08 7.88
C TYR A 129 -15.89 3.95 8.73
N ALA A 130 -15.87 5.27 8.54
CA ALA A 130 -16.85 6.17 9.17
C ALA A 130 -18.27 5.83 8.72
N ALA A 131 -18.50 5.68 7.42
CA ALA A 131 -19.78 5.28 6.86
C ALA A 131 -20.20 3.87 7.33
N THR A 132 -19.26 2.91 7.36
CA THR A 132 -19.52 1.55 7.84
C THR A 132 -19.92 1.54 9.30
N GLN A 133 -19.26 2.32 10.15
CA GLN A 133 -19.61 2.43 11.57
C GLN A 133 -20.99 3.05 11.76
N LEU A 134 -21.31 4.08 10.99
CA LEU A 134 -22.63 4.70 10.98
C LEU A 134 -23.72 3.69 10.59
N LEU A 135 -23.51 2.95 9.52
CA LEU A 135 -24.41 1.90 9.05
C LEU A 135 -24.61 0.80 10.11
N LEU A 136 -23.53 0.37 10.78
CA LEU A 136 -23.61 -0.61 11.87
C LEU A 136 -24.44 -0.08 13.05
N ILE A 137 -24.29 1.20 13.41
CA ILE A 137 -25.10 1.84 14.47
C ILE A 137 -26.57 1.88 14.07
N VAL A 138 -26.89 2.24 12.83
CA VAL A 138 -28.27 2.39 12.39
C VAL A 138 -28.96 1.03 12.19
N PHE A 139 -28.29 0.06 11.55
CA PHE A 139 -28.91 -1.22 11.19
C PHE A 139 -28.80 -2.28 12.27
N LEU A 140 -27.72 -2.31 13.04
CA LEU A 140 -27.40 -3.34 14.01
C LEU A 140 -27.19 -2.76 15.42
N ASN A 141 -28.18 -2.06 15.95
CA ASN A 141 -28.16 -1.56 17.34
C ASN A 141 -29.16 -2.32 18.22
N PRO A 142 -28.81 -3.50 18.77
CA PRO A 142 -29.75 -4.28 19.54
C PRO A 142 -29.87 -3.83 21.00
N VAL A 143 -28.74 -3.39 21.59
CA VAL A 143 -28.65 -3.13 23.04
C VAL A 143 -28.84 -1.65 23.36
N TYR A 144 -28.42 -0.75 22.45
CA TYR A 144 -28.35 0.68 22.72
C TYR A 144 -29.40 1.52 21.99
N ARG A 145 -30.56 0.94 21.66
CA ARG A 145 -31.65 1.67 20.96
C ARG A 145 -32.03 2.99 21.62
N LYS A 146 -32.09 3.03 22.93
CA LYS A 146 -32.42 4.24 23.71
C LYS A 146 -31.32 5.29 23.70
N SER A 147 -30.06 4.91 23.40
CA SER A 147 -28.87 5.77 23.39
C SER A 147 -28.36 6.07 22.01
N MET A 148 -29.14 5.86 20.93
CA MET A 148 -28.74 6.06 19.54
C MET A 148 -28.14 7.46 19.31
N GLY A 149 -28.78 8.52 19.80
CA GLY A 149 -28.27 9.88 19.64
C GLY A 149 -26.88 10.07 20.23
N ARG A 150 -26.64 9.49 21.43
CA ARG A 150 -25.33 9.55 22.08
C ARG A 150 -24.26 8.80 21.30
N LEU A 151 -24.56 7.63 20.73
CA LEU A 151 -23.63 6.89 19.87
C LEU A 151 -23.30 7.68 18.60
N LEU A 152 -24.27 8.36 18.00
CA LEU A 152 -24.06 9.21 16.82
C LEU A 152 -23.19 10.42 17.15
N VAL A 153 -23.38 11.05 18.33
CA VAL A 153 -22.49 12.14 18.76
C VAL A 153 -21.06 11.64 18.95
N LYS A 154 -20.85 10.51 19.62
CA LYS A 154 -19.52 9.92 19.79
C LYS A 154 -18.88 9.54 18.46
N TRP A 155 -19.65 8.96 17.54
CA TRP A 155 -19.23 8.71 16.17
C TRP A 155 -18.74 9.99 15.49
N ALA A 156 -19.54 11.06 15.55
CA ALA A 156 -19.18 12.33 14.93
C ALA A 156 -17.92 12.95 15.53
N VAL A 157 -17.81 12.95 16.87
CA VAL A 157 -16.63 13.49 17.59
C VAL A 157 -15.38 12.70 17.24
N PHE A 158 -15.44 11.36 17.20
CA PHE A 158 -14.30 10.52 16.83
C PHE A 158 -13.83 10.79 15.41
N TRP A 159 -14.74 10.76 14.44
CA TRP A 159 -14.37 10.90 13.03
C TRP A 159 -13.99 12.34 12.66
N LEU A 160 -14.52 13.34 13.35
CA LEU A 160 -14.04 14.72 13.27
C LEU A 160 -12.59 14.81 13.79
N GLY A 161 -12.32 14.24 14.96
CA GLY A 161 -10.97 14.18 15.52
C GLY A 161 -10.00 13.45 14.62
N TYR A 162 -10.42 12.31 14.07
CA TYR A 162 -9.66 11.55 13.07
C TYR A 162 -9.35 12.40 11.82
N GLY A 163 -10.35 13.10 11.28
CA GLY A 163 -10.17 13.98 10.11
C GLY A 163 -9.18 15.11 10.37
N LEU A 164 -9.26 15.74 11.54
CA LEU A 164 -8.32 16.80 11.93
C LEU A 164 -6.88 16.29 12.12
N MET A 165 -6.70 15.08 12.66
CA MET A 165 -5.37 14.45 12.76
C MET A 165 -4.74 14.23 11.38
N PHE A 166 -5.54 14.00 10.36
CA PHE A 166 -5.08 13.72 9.00
C PHE A 166 -5.28 14.88 8.01
N LEU A 167 -5.64 16.05 8.51
CA LEU A 167 -5.79 17.26 7.69
C LEU A 167 -4.50 17.58 6.89
N PRO A 168 -3.28 17.48 7.45
CA PRO A 168 -2.06 17.69 6.67
C PRO A 168 -1.92 16.74 5.48
N LEU A 169 -2.28 15.48 5.68
CA LEU A 169 -2.20 14.49 4.62
C LEU A 169 -3.32 14.66 3.58
N ALA A 170 -4.52 15.00 4.02
CA ALA A 170 -5.64 15.32 3.11
C ALA A 170 -5.28 16.50 2.21
N TYR A 171 -4.71 17.56 2.78
CA TYR A 171 -4.22 18.70 2.03
C TYR A 171 -3.14 18.29 1.02
N ALA A 172 -2.09 17.58 1.46
CA ALA A 172 -1.02 17.14 0.59
C ALA A 172 -1.51 16.23 -0.56
N LEU A 173 -2.53 15.40 -0.32
CA LEU A 173 -3.16 14.59 -1.37
C LEU A 173 -3.96 15.44 -2.35
N LEU A 174 -4.66 16.46 -1.89
CA LEU A 174 -5.43 17.37 -2.74
C LEU A 174 -4.49 18.21 -3.62
N ASP A 175 -3.44 18.76 -3.04
CA ASP A 175 -2.41 19.52 -3.74
C ASP A 175 -1.77 18.71 -4.87
N VAL A 176 -1.42 17.45 -4.58
CA VAL A 176 -0.79 16.56 -5.55
C VAL A 176 -1.79 15.91 -6.51
N SER A 177 -3.08 15.83 -6.14
CA SER A 177 -4.08 15.05 -6.90
C SER A 177 -4.29 15.55 -8.32
N GLY A 178 -4.24 16.86 -8.55
CA GLY A 178 -4.40 17.47 -9.88
C GLY A 178 -3.29 17.08 -10.86
N GLU A 179 -2.10 16.83 -10.37
CA GLU A 179 -0.92 16.45 -11.16
C GLU A 179 -0.64 14.94 -11.15
N SER A 180 -1.40 14.16 -10.40
CA SER A 180 -1.14 12.72 -10.28
C SER A 180 -1.86 11.93 -11.37
N GLN A 181 -1.22 10.86 -11.83
CA GLN A 181 -1.82 9.93 -12.79
C GLN A 181 -3.11 9.32 -12.28
N ARG A 182 -3.29 9.21 -10.96
CA ARG A 182 -4.51 8.70 -10.34
C ARG A 182 -5.75 9.51 -10.70
N ALA A 183 -5.63 10.84 -10.83
CA ALA A 183 -6.74 11.69 -11.24
C ALA A 183 -7.22 11.44 -12.68
N HIS A 184 -6.35 10.86 -13.51
CA HIS A 184 -6.58 10.64 -14.94
C HIS A 184 -6.84 9.17 -15.28
N SER A 185 -6.67 8.24 -14.34
CA SER A 185 -6.87 6.82 -14.60
C SER A 185 -8.36 6.47 -14.59
N LEU A 186 -8.82 5.90 -15.67
CA LEU A 186 -10.13 5.26 -15.74
C LEU A 186 -10.01 3.86 -15.15
N LEU A 187 -10.65 3.62 -13.99
CA LEU A 187 -10.77 2.28 -13.44
C LEU A 187 -11.76 1.46 -14.31
N THR A 188 -11.26 0.84 -15.35
CA THR A 188 -12.03 -0.07 -16.22
C THR A 188 -11.88 -1.52 -15.76
N GLN A 189 -12.20 -1.80 -14.50
CA GLN A 189 -12.22 -3.18 -14.02
C GLN A 189 -13.63 -3.75 -14.19
N SER A 190 -13.71 -5.07 -14.41
CA SER A 190 -14.98 -5.78 -14.46
C SER A 190 -15.78 -5.53 -13.17
N PRO A 191 -17.09 -5.28 -13.24
CA PRO A 191 -17.94 -5.21 -12.04
C PRO A 191 -17.88 -6.51 -11.19
N PHE A 192 -17.45 -7.61 -11.79
CA PHE A 192 -17.20 -8.89 -11.12
C PHE A 192 -15.82 -9.01 -10.47
N PHE A 193 -14.95 -7.98 -10.57
CA PHE A 193 -13.64 -7.95 -9.91
C PHE A 193 -13.72 -8.34 -8.43
N TYR A 194 -14.81 -7.96 -7.77
CA TYR A 194 -15.06 -8.31 -6.39
C TYR A 194 -15.13 -9.83 -6.16
N ILE A 195 -15.78 -10.57 -7.08
CA ILE A 195 -15.88 -12.03 -7.02
C ILE A 195 -14.51 -12.65 -7.22
N ASP A 196 -13.70 -12.10 -8.14
CA ASP A 196 -12.32 -12.57 -8.37
C ASP A 196 -11.42 -12.34 -7.17
N VAL A 197 -11.56 -11.18 -6.48
CA VAL A 197 -10.80 -10.91 -5.25
C VAL A 197 -11.23 -11.84 -4.12
N LEU A 198 -12.53 -12.04 -3.91
CA LEU A 198 -13.02 -13.02 -2.93
C LEU A 198 -12.56 -14.44 -3.31
N GLY A 199 -12.50 -14.72 -4.60
CA GLY A 199 -12.08 -16.01 -5.12
C GLY A 199 -10.64 -16.35 -4.80
N LYS A 200 -9.73 -15.43 -5.03
CA LYS A 200 -8.30 -15.62 -4.72
C LYS A 200 -8.02 -15.94 -3.26
N GLU A 201 -8.89 -15.48 -2.37
CA GLU A 201 -8.79 -15.70 -0.94
C GLU A 201 -9.75 -16.77 -0.42
N PHE A 202 -10.49 -17.43 -1.31
CA PHE A 202 -11.57 -18.35 -0.96
C PHE A 202 -11.12 -19.48 -0.03
N LEU A 203 -9.94 -20.04 -0.26
CA LEU A 203 -9.43 -21.12 0.58
C LEU A 203 -9.19 -20.69 2.03
N ALA A 204 -8.71 -19.45 2.24
CA ALA A 204 -8.59 -18.89 3.57
C ALA A 204 -9.95 -18.54 4.20
N LYS A 205 -10.96 -18.28 3.37
CA LYS A 205 -12.30 -17.82 3.77
C LYS A 205 -13.39 -18.90 3.63
N SER A 206 -13.05 -20.11 3.28
CA SER A 206 -14.04 -21.17 3.01
C SER A 206 -15.00 -21.45 4.18
N LEU A 207 -14.49 -21.44 5.42
CA LEU A 207 -15.34 -21.53 6.60
C LEU A 207 -16.31 -20.34 6.68
N LEU A 208 -15.83 -19.14 6.41
CA LEU A 208 -16.67 -17.94 6.41
C LEU A 208 -17.75 -18.01 5.33
N VAL A 209 -17.41 -18.49 4.12
CA VAL A 209 -18.38 -18.69 3.03
C VAL A 209 -19.47 -19.69 3.42
N PHE A 210 -19.09 -20.79 4.06
CA PHE A 210 -20.05 -21.75 4.57
C PHE A 210 -21.01 -21.13 5.61
N LEU A 211 -20.48 -20.41 6.61
CA LEU A 211 -21.27 -19.77 7.65
C LEU A 211 -22.19 -18.67 7.06
N VAL A 212 -21.69 -17.90 6.09
CA VAL A 212 -22.48 -16.88 5.38
C VAL A 212 -23.59 -17.54 4.56
N GLY A 213 -23.29 -18.59 3.79
CA GLY A 213 -24.28 -19.34 3.01
C GLY A 213 -25.42 -19.88 3.87
N GLY A 214 -25.07 -20.47 5.03
CA GLY A 214 -26.05 -20.87 6.03
C GLY A 214 -26.89 -19.70 6.56
N SER A 215 -26.26 -18.54 6.75
CA SER A 215 -26.96 -17.33 7.23
C SER A 215 -27.92 -16.75 6.18
N LEU A 216 -27.60 -16.86 4.89
CA LEU A 216 -28.45 -16.37 3.79
C LEU A 216 -29.84 -17.01 3.82
N VAL A 217 -29.90 -18.33 3.98
CA VAL A 217 -31.19 -19.06 4.03
C VAL A 217 -32.01 -18.74 5.28
N LEU A 218 -31.38 -18.26 6.35
CA LEU A 218 -32.06 -17.83 7.58
C LEU A 218 -32.65 -16.42 7.50
N ALA A 219 -32.37 -15.65 6.45
CA ALA A 219 -32.84 -14.26 6.32
C ALA A 219 -34.37 -14.16 6.35
N TYR A 220 -35.08 -15.19 5.85
CA TYR A 220 -36.55 -15.25 5.96
C TYR A 220 -37.04 -15.36 7.40
N HIS A 221 -36.31 -16.10 8.23
CA HIS A 221 -36.73 -16.45 9.60
C HIS A 221 -36.27 -15.44 10.66
N SER A 222 -35.32 -14.52 10.33
CA SER A 222 -34.76 -13.59 11.30
C SER A 222 -34.62 -12.18 10.74
N SER A 223 -35.28 -11.21 11.39
CA SER A 223 -35.15 -9.79 11.04
C SER A 223 -33.72 -9.27 11.23
N MET A 224 -32.98 -9.78 12.20
CA MET A 224 -31.61 -9.38 12.46
C MET A 224 -30.64 -9.91 11.39
N VAL A 225 -30.81 -11.17 10.95
CA VAL A 225 -30.07 -11.73 9.83
C VAL A 225 -30.35 -10.95 8.55
N ARG A 226 -31.63 -10.61 8.30
CA ARG A 226 -32.05 -9.82 7.14
C ARG A 226 -31.40 -8.42 7.12
N ARG A 227 -31.36 -7.73 8.28
CA ARG A 227 -30.68 -6.43 8.39
C ARG A 227 -29.17 -6.54 8.15
N ALA A 228 -28.55 -7.58 8.72
CA ALA A 228 -27.13 -7.83 8.49
C ALA A 228 -26.84 -8.15 7.02
N LEU A 229 -27.72 -8.87 6.32
CA LEU A 229 -27.63 -9.13 4.89
C LEU A 229 -27.77 -7.86 4.07
N LEU A 230 -28.77 -7.03 4.35
CA LEU A 230 -28.93 -5.71 3.71
C LEU A 230 -27.69 -4.83 3.90
N LEU A 231 -27.13 -4.83 5.10
CA LEU A 231 -25.89 -4.10 5.38
C LEU A 231 -24.72 -4.63 4.53
N ASN A 232 -24.61 -5.94 4.37
CA ASN A 232 -23.56 -6.56 3.53
C ASN A 232 -23.73 -6.27 2.02
N SER A 233 -24.95 -6.05 1.54
CA SER A 233 -25.21 -5.72 0.14
C SER A 233 -24.73 -4.31 -0.24
N ILE A 234 -24.69 -3.37 0.71
CA ILE A 234 -24.30 -1.97 0.43
C ILE A 234 -22.88 -1.86 -0.12
N PRO A 235 -21.83 -2.40 0.51
CA PRO A 235 -20.47 -2.34 -0.05
C PRO A 235 -20.38 -3.00 -1.42
N ILE A 236 -21.08 -4.12 -1.63
CA ILE A 236 -21.08 -4.84 -2.91
C ILE A 236 -21.68 -3.94 -4.00
N LEU A 237 -22.85 -3.35 -3.75
CA LEU A 237 -23.53 -2.49 -4.72
C LEU A 237 -22.74 -1.21 -5.00
N VAL A 238 -22.18 -0.58 -3.96
CA VAL A 238 -21.35 0.60 -4.12
C VAL A 238 -20.10 0.28 -4.95
N THR A 239 -19.43 -0.81 -4.64
CA THR A 239 -18.24 -1.25 -5.38
C THR A 239 -18.58 -1.56 -6.83
N ALA A 240 -19.64 -2.34 -7.08
CA ALA A 240 -20.10 -2.67 -8.44
C ALA A 240 -20.48 -1.42 -9.23
N PHE A 241 -21.18 -0.47 -8.61
CA PHE A 241 -21.53 0.80 -9.23
C PHE A 241 -20.27 1.58 -9.64
N PHE A 242 -19.29 1.73 -8.75
CA PHE A 242 -18.05 2.47 -9.05
C PHE A 242 -17.17 1.82 -10.12
N TYR A 243 -17.30 0.50 -10.34
CA TYR A 243 -16.64 -0.19 -11.47
C TYR A 243 -17.46 -0.17 -12.76
N SER A 244 -18.68 0.30 -12.73
CA SER A 244 -19.52 0.44 -13.93
C SER A 244 -19.24 1.72 -14.70
N SER A 245 -19.65 1.75 -15.97
CA SER A 245 -19.62 2.96 -16.81
C SER A 245 -20.53 4.09 -16.28
N ALA A 246 -21.58 3.75 -15.54
CA ALA A 246 -22.49 4.71 -14.92
C ALA A 246 -21.78 5.64 -13.90
N ALA A 247 -20.69 5.19 -13.29
CA ALA A 247 -19.92 5.99 -12.36
C ALA A 247 -19.03 7.06 -13.03
N ASN A 248 -18.86 7.06 -14.35
CA ASN A 248 -17.95 7.99 -15.05
C ASN A 248 -18.26 9.46 -14.78
N MET A 249 -19.52 9.83 -14.66
CA MET A 249 -19.94 11.20 -14.33
C MET A 249 -19.53 11.59 -12.89
N ILE A 250 -19.68 10.65 -11.93
CA ILE A 250 -19.35 10.90 -10.52
C ILE A 250 -17.83 10.91 -10.31
N ARG A 251 -17.07 10.12 -11.08
CA ARG A 251 -15.60 10.09 -10.99
C ARG A 251 -14.95 11.44 -11.30
N GLN A 252 -15.58 12.27 -12.09
CA GLN A 252 -15.10 13.63 -12.41
C GLN A 252 -15.39 14.65 -11.30
N THR A 253 -16.23 14.30 -10.33
CA THR A 253 -16.59 15.15 -9.21
C THR A 253 -15.68 14.91 -8.00
N PHE A 254 -15.83 15.71 -6.94
CA PHE A 254 -15.18 15.48 -5.63
C PHE A 254 -15.47 14.09 -5.07
N LEU A 255 -16.68 13.55 -5.26
CA LEU A 255 -17.05 12.21 -4.81
C LEU A 255 -16.25 11.10 -5.52
N GLY A 256 -15.83 11.31 -6.74
CA GLY A 256 -14.96 10.38 -7.47
C GLY A 256 -13.51 10.35 -6.93
N LYS A 257 -13.10 11.41 -6.23
CA LYS A 257 -11.79 11.46 -5.53
C LYS A 257 -11.81 10.64 -4.24
N ILE A 258 -12.98 10.40 -3.66
CA ILE A 258 -13.17 9.46 -2.56
C ILE A 258 -13.28 8.06 -3.18
N GLU A 259 -12.32 7.19 -2.92
CA GLU A 259 -12.25 5.86 -3.52
C GLU A 259 -13.30 4.91 -2.93
N LEU A 260 -14.58 5.20 -3.15
CA LEU A 260 -15.70 4.41 -2.63
C LEU A 260 -15.69 2.96 -3.15
N HIS A 261 -14.99 2.67 -4.25
CA HIS A 261 -14.77 1.30 -4.68
C HIS A 261 -14.01 0.46 -3.63
N LEU A 262 -13.24 1.09 -2.73
CA LEU A 262 -12.54 0.41 -1.65
C LEU A 262 -13.47 -0.08 -0.52
N PHE A 263 -14.79 0.12 -0.63
CA PHE A 263 -15.76 -0.48 0.29
C PHE A 263 -15.63 -2.01 0.39
N PHE A 264 -15.02 -2.66 -0.58
CA PHE A 264 -14.74 -4.10 -0.48
C PHE A 264 -13.84 -4.46 0.71
N TYR A 265 -13.01 -3.55 1.21
CA TYR A 265 -12.15 -3.83 2.37
C TYR A 265 -12.94 -4.10 3.66
N VAL A 266 -14.11 -3.47 3.84
CA VAL A 266 -14.95 -3.70 5.02
C VAL A 266 -15.76 -5.00 4.94
N GLN A 267 -15.82 -5.62 3.77
CA GLN A 267 -16.66 -6.78 3.54
C GLN A 267 -16.30 -7.96 4.45
N ASN A 268 -15.02 -8.16 4.76
CA ASN A 268 -14.60 -9.21 5.68
C ASN A 268 -15.17 -9.05 7.09
N VAL A 269 -15.24 -7.81 7.58
CA VAL A 269 -15.85 -7.49 8.87
C VAL A 269 -17.34 -7.79 8.83
N LEU A 270 -18.03 -7.29 7.80
CA LEU A 270 -19.48 -7.41 7.67
C LEU A 270 -19.93 -8.86 7.43
N LEU A 271 -19.19 -9.63 6.62
CA LEU A 271 -19.45 -11.05 6.41
C LEU A 271 -19.26 -11.86 7.68
N THR A 272 -18.23 -11.55 8.49
CA THR A 272 -18.02 -12.21 9.78
C THR A 272 -19.19 -11.89 10.73
N ILE A 273 -19.64 -10.66 10.78
CA ILE A 273 -20.81 -10.26 11.59
C ILE A 273 -22.06 -11.02 11.14
N LEU A 274 -22.34 -11.06 9.84
CA LEU A 274 -23.49 -11.80 9.27
C LEU A 274 -23.41 -13.29 9.63
N ALA A 275 -22.24 -13.92 9.42
CA ALA A 275 -22.01 -15.32 9.74
C ALA A 275 -22.33 -15.65 11.20
N PHE A 276 -21.88 -14.81 12.13
CA PHE A 276 -22.08 -15.05 13.56
C PHE A 276 -23.46 -14.67 14.06
N ILE A 277 -24.14 -13.69 13.45
CA ILE A 277 -25.57 -13.43 13.69
C ILE A 277 -26.41 -14.65 13.26
N GLY A 278 -26.14 -15.20 12.09
CA GLY A 278 -26.82 -16.41 11.59
C GLY A 278 -26.55 -17.63 12.47
N LEU A 279 -25.29 -17.84 12.85
CA LEU A 279 -24.88 -18.93 13.73
C LEU A 279 -25.56 -18.81 15.11
N ARG A 280 -25.57 -17.62 15.72
CA ARG A 280 -26.29 -17.36 16.99
C ARG A 280 -27.78 -17.70 16.86
N PHE A 281 -28.40 -17.30 15.73
CA PHE A 281 -29.83 -17.54 15.51
C PHE A 281 -30.13 -19.04 15.37
N VAL A 282 -29.36 -19.78 14.58
CA VAL A 282 -29.58 -21.22 14.40
C VAL A 282 -29.28 -22.03 15.65
N LEU A 283 -28.32 -21.59 16.49
CA LEU A 283 -28.06 -22.19 17.80
C LEU A 283 -29.26 -22.06 18.76
N SER A 284 -30.10 -21.02 18.61
CA SER A 284 -31.34 -20.85 19.38
C SER A 284 -32.56 -21.56 18.76
N ARG A 285 -32.46 -22.01 17.51
CA ARG A 285 -33.54 -22.62 16.72
C ARG A 285 -33.03 -23.92 16.09
N LYS A 286 -33.04 -24.99 16.92
CA LYS A 286 -32.49 -26.31 16.52
C LYS A 286 -33.19 -26.91 15.31
N ASP A 287 -34.42 -26.57 15.05
CA ASP A 287 -35.24 -26.97 13.91
C ASP A 287 -34.68 -26.48 12.55
N LEU A 288 -33.95 -25.35 12.56
CA LEU A 288 -33.40 -24.73 11.34
C LEU A 288 -31.98 -25.21 10.98
N TRP A 289 -31.37 -26.09 11.76
CA TRP A 289 -30.04 -26.62 11.47
C TRP A 289 -29.91 -27.28 10.09
N PRO A 290 -30.84 -28.14 9.67
CA PRO A 290 -30.71 -28.76 8.32
C PRO A 290 -30.70 -27.71 7.22
N LEU A 291 -31.53 -26.70 7.31
CA LEU A 291 -31.58 -25.58 6.35
C LEU A 291 -30.29 -24.79 6.32
N TYR A 292 -29.73 -24.48 7.51
CA TYR A 292 -28.47 -23.76 7.64
C TYR A 292 -27.30 -24.54 7.03
N LEU A 293 -27.20 -25.84 7.30
CA LEU A 293 -26.14 -26.69 6.76
C LEU A 293 -26.28 -26.85 5.25
N LEU A 294 -27.52 -27.00 4.73
CA LEU A 294 -27.78 -27.05 3.31
C LEU A 294 -27.33 -25.74 2.60
N GLY A 295 -27.74 -24.59 3.13
CA GLY A 295 -27.37 -23.28 2.58
C GLY A 295 -25.85 -23.07 2.58
N GLY A 296 -25.19 -23.42 3.69
CA GLY A 296 -23.74 -23.39 3.79
C GLY A 296 -23.04 -24.30 2.81
N GLY A 297 -23.52 -25.53 2.66
CA GLY A 297 -23.00 -26.51 1.72
C GLY A 297 -23.15 -26.06 0.26
N VAL A 298 -24.33 -25.58 -0.12
CA VAL A 298 -24.57 -25.05 -1.46
C VAL A 298 -23.68 -23.88 -1.80
N ALA A 299 -23.58 -22.90 -0.90
CA ALA A 299 -22.69 -21.74 -1.10
C ALA A 299 -21.23 -22.16 -1.25
N PHE A 300 -20.79 -23.10 -0.41
CA PHE A 300 -19.44 -23.63 -0.47
C PHE A 300 -19.16 -24.34 -1.78
N VAL A 301 -20.05 -25.24 -2.21
CA VAL A 301 -19.93 -26.00 -3.47
C VAL A 301 -19.94 -25.04 -4.66
N ALA A 302 -20.90 -24.12 -4.74
CA ALA A 302 -21.00 -23.17 -5.84
C ALA A 302 -19.72 -22.32 -5.99
N MET A 303 -19.20 -21.82 -4.87
CA MET A 303 -17.98 -20.99 -4.89
C MET A 303 -16.74 -21.82 -5.23
N SER A 304 -16.64 -23.06 -4.72
CA SER A 304 -15.53 -23.95 -5.06
C SER A 304 -15.52 -24.32 -6.53
N THR A 305 -16.71 -24.57 -7.14
CA THR A 305 -16.84 -24.87 -8.57
C THR A 305 -16.41 -23.70 -9.42
N TYR A 306 -16.88 -22.52 -9.08
CA TYR A 306 -16.55 -21.30 -9.81
C TYR A 306 -15.04 -21.06 -9.88
N LEU A 307 -14.32 -21.34 -8.79
CA LEU A 307 -12.91 -20.97 -8.66
C LEU A 307 -11.91 -22.02 -9.13
N TYR A 308 -12.19 -23.30 -8.88
CA TYR A 308 -11.19 -24.37 -9.01
C TYR A 308 -11.61 -25.52 -9.94
N GLY A 309 -12.83 -25.48 -10.48
CA GLY A 309 -13.36 -26.60 -11.20
C GLY A 309 -13.57 -27.86 -10.31
N SER A 310 -13.83 -28.99 -10.90
CA SER A 310 -14.27 -30.20 -10.16
C SER A 310 -13.20 -30.94 -9.35
N SER A 311 -11.91 -30.75 -9.63
CA SER A 311 -10.83 -31.57 -9.07
C SER A 311 -10.41 -31.23 -7.61
N ALA A 312 -10.72 -30.05 -7.11
CA ALA A 312 -10.34 -29.64 -5.76
C ALA A 312 -11.42 -29.90 -4.68
N TYR A 313 -12.59 -30.38 -5.10
CA TYR A 313 -13.76 -30.53 -4.24
C TYR A 313 -13.57 -31.37 -2.99
N MET A 314 -13.01 -32.55 -3.14
CA MET A 314 -12.96 -33.50 -2.04
C MET A 314 -12.04 -33.04 -0.90
N THR A 315 -10.90 -32.48 -1.25
CA THR A 315 -9.97 -31.94 -0.24
C THR A 315 -10.54 -30.73 0.47
N LEU A 316 -11.20 -29.84 -0.27
CA LEU A 316 -11.83 -28.65 0.28
C LEU A 316 -13.06 -28.97 1.12
N LEU A 317 -13.88 -29.93 0.68
CA LEU A 317 -15.04 -30.43 1.43
C LEU A 317 -14.58 -31.05 2.75
N PHE A 318 -13.58 -31.92 2.72
CA PHE A 318 -13.05 -32.59 3.92
C PHE A 318 -12.55 -31.56 4.94
N LEU A 319 -11.68 -30.64 4.52
CA LEU A 319 -11.07 -29.68 5.43
C LEU A 319 -12.04 -28.60 5.96
N ASN A 320 -13.03 -28.20 5.17
CA ASN A 320 -13.84 -27.01 5.45
C ASN A 320 -15.28 -27.32 5.90
N VAL A 321 -15.77 -28.51 5.64
CA VAL A 321 -17.11 -28.91 6.05
C VAL A 321 -17.05 -30.01 7.10
N LEU A 322 -16.28 -31.07 6.85
CA LEU A 322 -16.23 -32.23 7.75
C LEU A 322 -15.52 -31.92 9.07
N ILE A 323 -14.46 -31.09 9.06
CA ILE A 323 -13.79 -30.71 10.31
C ILE A 323 -14.70 -29.80 11.17
N PRO A 324 -15.28 -28.69 10.66
CA PRO A 324 -16.25 -27.90 11.44
C PRO A 324 -17.48 -28.68 11.87
N LEU A 325 -17.99 -29.57 11.01
CA LEU A 325 -19.10 -30.47 11.34
C LEU A 325 -18.72 -31.45 12.47
N GLY A 326 -17.53 -32.06 12.40
CA GLY A 326 -16.98 -32.92 13.45
C GLY A 326 -16.83 -32.20 14.78
N ILE A 327 -16.29 -30.99 14.75
CA ILE A 327 -16.19 -30.10 15.93
C ILE A 327 -17.58 -29.79 16.47
N TYR A 328 -18.53 -29.45 15.60
CA TYR A 328 -19.93 -29.18 16.01
C TYR A 328 -20.60 -30.41 16.65
N LEU A 329 -20.50 -31.58 16.03
CA LEU A 329 -21.09 -32.81 16.56
C LEU A 329 -20.45 -33.20 17.89
N TYR A 330 -19.13 -33.01 18.02
CA TYR A 330 -18.41 -33.20 19.28
C TYR A 330 -18.92 -32.23 20.37
N LEU A 331 -19.02 -30.94 20.07
CA LEU A 331 -19.52 -29.93 20.99
C LEU A 331 -20.97 -30.17 21.40
N ARG A 332 -21.80 -30.66 20.48
CA ARG A 332 -23.18 -31.07 20.76
C ARG A 332 -23.23 -32.28 21.68
N ARG A 333 -22.35 -33.27 21.46
CA ARG A 333 -22.29 -34.50 22.28
C ARG A 333 -21.83 -34.22 23.73
N VAL A 334 -20.93 -33.26 23.89
CA VAL A 334 -20.35 -32.89 25.20
C VAL A 334 -21.27 -31.93 25.99
N SER A 335 -22.46 -31.62 25.51
CA SER A 335 -23.47 -30.75 26.19
C SER A 335 -23.00 -29.34 26.53
N LEU A 336 -21.87 -28.90 25.96
CA LEU A 336 -21.24 -27.59 26.22
C LEU A 336 -22.12 -26.39 25.84
N LEU A 337 -23.18 -26.61 25.08
CA LEU A 337 -24.14 -25.60 24.67
C LEU A 337 -25.33 -25.44 25.64
N GLU A 338 -25.53 -26.36 26.55
CA GLU A 338 -26.74 -26.42 27.42
C GLU A 338 -26.48 -26.19 28.91
N SER A 339 -25.25 -26.39 29.41
CA SER A 339 -24.93 -26.17 30.84
C SER A 339 -23.52 -25.63 31.01
N PRO A 340 -23.34 -24.53 31.76
CA PRO A 340 -22.03 -23.94 32.01
C PRO A 340 -21.40 -24.51 33.28
N ASP A 341 -21.21 -25.85 33.38
CA ASP A 341 -20.44 -26.39 34.48
C ASP A 341 -18.96 -26.04 34.39
N ALA A 342 -18.34 -25.79 35.53
CA ALA A 342 -16.99 -25.21 35.65
C ALA A 342 -15.91 -26.04 34.95
N ASP A 343 -16.09 -27.35 34.77
CA ASP A 343 -15.14 -28.25 34.09
C ASP A 343 -15.15 -28.09 32.55
N SER A 344 -16.27 -27.72 31.98
CA SER A 344 -16.32 -27.49 30.52
C SER A 344 -15.55 -26.24 30.11
N ARG A 345 -15.37 -25.25 30.97
CA ARG A 345 -14.60 -24.03 30.73
C ARG A 345 -13.11 -24.31 30.51
N ARG A 346 -12.55 -25.41 30.99
CA ARG A 346 -11.14 -25.77 30.84
C ARG A 346 -10.77 -26.19 29.42
N TRP A 347 -11.69 -26.77 28.66
CA TRP A 347 -11.40 -27.31 27.33
C TRP A 347 -11.61 -26.30 26.20
N TRP A 348 -12.39 -25.24 26.42
CA TRP A 348 -12.66 -24.21 25.42
C TRP A 348 -11.38 -23.49 24.94
N PRO A 349 -10.46 -23.06 25.79
CA PRO A 349 -9.20 -22.47 25.34
C PRO A 349 -8.35 -23.43 24.52
N LEU A 350 -8.36 -24.70 24.87
CA LEU A 350 -7.61 -25.74 24.15
C LEU A 350 -8.21 -26.00 22.76
N MET A 351 -9.52 -26.08 22.67
CA MET A 351 -10.21 -26.24 21.39
C MET A 351 -10.09 -25.02 20.50
N ALA A 352 -10.20 -23.82 21.07
CA ALA A 352 -9.95 -22.58 20.36
C ALA A 352 -8.48 -22.52 19.87
N ALA A 353 -7.52 -22.90 20.71
CA ALA A 353 -6.11 -22.99 20.34
C ALA A 353 -5.86 -24.03 19.24
N LEU A 354 -6.51 -25.21 19.30
CA LEU A 354 -6.39 -26.24 18.27
C LEU A 354 -6.97 -25.75 16.93
N VAL A 355 -8.14 -25.11 16.93
CA VAL A 355 -8.73 -24.49 15.74
C VAL A 355 -7.81 -23.41 15.20
N LEU A 356 -7.23 -22.57 16.06
CA LEU A 356 -6.26 -21.55 15.71
C LEU A 356 -5.01 -22.14 15.06
N VAL A 357 -4.44 -23.21 15.66
CA VAL A 357 -3.25 -23.89 15.14
C VAL A 357 -3.56 -24.54 13.77
N LEU A 358 -4.68 -25.25 13.63
CA LEU A 358 -5.08 -25.86 12.36
C LEU A 358 -5.32 -24.82 11.27
N LEU A 359 -5.97 -23.70 11.60
CA LEU A 359 -6.19 -22.60 10.68
C LEU A 359 -4.86 -21.88 10.35
N ALA A 360 -3.96 -21.70 11.32
CA ALA A 360 -2.63 -21.11 11.09
C ALA A 360 -1.76 -22.01 10.21
N ILE A 361 -1.75 -23.33 10.45
CA ILE A 361 -1.06 -24.31 9.60
C ILE A 361 -1.62 -24.26 8.17
N ARG A 362 -2.94 -24.24 8.04
CA ARG A 362 -3.61 -24.16 6.75
C ARG A 362 -3.26 -22.87 5.99
N VAL A 363 -3.30 -21.74 6.69
CA VAL A 363 -2.92 -20.43 6.17
C VAL A 363 -1.47 -20.44 5.72
N SER A 364 -0.56 -20.99 6.51
CA SER A 364 0.87 -21.08 6.19
C SER A 364 1.15 -21.98 4.98
N ILE A 365 0.53 -23.15 4.90
CA ILE A 365 0.70 -24.08 3.77
C ILE A 365 0.20 -23.47 2.46
N PHE A 366 -0.91 -22.75 2.50
CA PHE A 366 -1.54 -22.19 1.29
C PHE A 366 -0.84 -20.96 0.74
N HIS A 367 -0.25 -20.13 1.61
CA HIS A 367 0.51 -18.95 1.17
C HIS A 367 1.84 -19.25 0.53
N GLU A 368 2.44 -20.40 0.84
CA GLU A 368 3.63 -20.85 0.13
C GLU A 368 3.40 -21.04 -1.38
N GLY A 369 2.15 -21.19 -1.83
CA GLY A 369 1.84 -21.43 -3.25
C GLY A 369 1.68 -20.20 -4.13
N GLN A 370 1.25 -19.05 -3.61
CA GLN A 370 0.83 -17.93 -4.45
C GLN A 370 1.71 -16.66 -4.42
N GLU A 371 2.38 -16.34 -3.30
CA GLU A 371 3.20 -15.12 -3.20
C GLU A 371 4.54 -15.34 -2.49
N ASN A 372 5.18 -16.48 -2.69
CA ASN A 372 6.40 -16.86 -1.99
C ASN A 372 7.59 -16.01 -2.33
N VAL A 373 7.59 -14.79 -1.83
CA VAL A 373 8.80 -14.04 -1.78
C VAL A 373 9.28 -13.98 -0.33
N PRO A 374 10.31 -14.77 0.00
CA PRO A 374 10.86 -14.77 1.35
C PRO A 374 11.24 -13.35 1.76
N TYR A 375 11.04 -13.03 3.03
CA TYR A 375 11.40 -11.74 3.63
C TYR A 375 12.79 -11.25 3.19
N LYS A 376 13.78 -12.13 3.13
CA LYS A 376 15.14 -11.79 2.70
C LYS A 376 15.24 -11.29 1.24
N ARG A 377 14.29 -11.63 0.39
CA ARG A 377 14.28 -11.15 -1.01
C ARG A 377 13.78 -9.72 -1.13
N TYR A 378 12.81 -9.34 -0.27
CA TYR A 378 12.24 -7.98 -0.32
C TYR A 378 12.88 -7.04 0.69
N PHE A 379 13.27 -7.55 1.86
CA PHE A 379 13.65 -6.73 3.01
C PHE A 379 15.01 -7.08 3.60
N GLY A 380 15.64 -8.17 3.16
CA GLY A 380 16.95 -8.56 3.66
C GLY A 380 18.06 -7.68 3.08
N ASN A 381 19.06 -7.34 3.90
CA ASN A 381 20.28 -6.72 3.40
C ASN A 381 20.93 -7.65 2.38
N ASN A 382 21.15 -7.15 1.17
CA ASN A 382 21.85 -7.86 0.13
C ASN A 382 23.29 -7.35 0.08
N PRO A 383 24.31 -8.23 0.30
CA PRO A 383 25.70 -7.81 0.34
C PRO A 383 26.17 -7.10 -0.93
N ALA A 384 25.77 -7.59 -2.11
CA ALA A 384 26.15 -6.99 -3.37
C ALA A 384 25.58 -5.56 -3.54
N LEU A 385 24.35 -5.34 -3.10
CA LEU A 385 23.76 -4.01 -3.13
C LEU A 385 24.42 -3.09 -2.10
N SER A 386 24.66 -3.58 -0.87
CA SER A 386 25.34 -2.82 0.15
C SER A 386 26.76 -2.43 -0.27
N GLU A 387 27.49 -3.35 -0.90
CA GLU A 387 28.83 -3.10 -1.45
C GLU A 387 28.82 -2.05 -2.57
N ALA A 388 27.85 -2.12 -3.47
CA ALA A 388 27.71 -1.16 -4.56
C ALA A 388 27.35 0.26 -4.06
N LEU A 389 26.70 0.37 -2.90
CA LEU A 389 26.28 1.63 -2.29
C LEU A 389 27.38 2.29 -1.43
N VAL A 390 28.54 1.67 -1.28
CA VAL A 390 29.68 2.28 -0.57
C VAL A 390 30.24 3.42 -1.42
N GLY A 391 29.94 4.67 -1.01
CA GLY A 391 30.40 5.88 -1.66
C GLY A 391 29.46 7.06 -1.42
N LYS A 392 29.99 8.28 -1.45
CA LYS A 392 29.23 9.49 -1.07
C LYS A 392 28.25 10.01 -2.14
N ASP A 393 28.37 9.60 -3.38
CA ASP A 393 27.52 10.05 -4.50
C ASP A 393 26.81 8.86 -5.15
N VAL A 394 25.99 8.19 -4.35
CA VAL A 394 25.15 7.12 -4.84
C VAL A 394 23.91 7.78 -5.48
N GLY A 395 23.87 7.82 -6.80
CA GLY A 395 22.69 8.26 -7.54
C GLY A 395 21.47 7.39 -7.23
N ARG A 396 20.44 7.49 -8.06
CA ARG A 396 19.26 6.62 -7.91
C ARG A 396 19.54 5.20 -8.33
N VAL A 397 18.84 4.30 -7.68
CA VAL A 397 18.79 2.88 -8.03
C VAL A 397 17.56 2.62 -8.91
N MET A 398 17.69 1.73 -9.89
CA MET A 398 16.58 1.18 -10.67
C MET A 398 16.53 -0.33 -10.50
N THR A 399 15.33 -0.93 -10.41
CA THR A 399 15.17 -2.36 -10.17
C THR A 399 14.54 -3.08 -11.36
N LEU A 400 15.10 -4.23 -11.73
CA LEU A 400 14.62 -5.04 -12.86
C LEU A 400 14.07 -6.37 -12.38
N GLY A 401 12.76 -6.55 -12.55
CA GLY A 401 12.05 -7.80 -12.26
C GLY A 401 11.62 -7.99 -10.79
N PHE A 402 11.76 -6.99 -9.94
CA PHE A 402 11.30 -7.02 -8.55
C PHE A 402 10.93 -5.62 -8.04
N HIS A 403 10.35 -5.58 -6.85
CA HIS A 403 9.88 -4.34 -6.25
C HIS A 403 11.05 -3.47 -5.73
N PRO A 404 11.03 -2.14 -5.91
CA PRO A 404 12.11 -1.22 -5.50
C PRO A 404 12.34 -1.12 -3.98
N SER A 405 11.49 -1.74 -3.15
CA SER A 405 11.68 -1.79 -1.69
C SER A 405 13.04 -2.30 -1.26
N LEU A 406 13.68 -3.19 -2.04
CA LEU A 406 15.01 -3.69 -1.74
C LEU A 406 16.06 -2.56 -1.72
N ALA A 407 15.96 -1.61 -2.66
CA ALA A 407 16.81 -0.43 -2.66
C ALA A 407 16.53 0.50 -1.46
N HIS A 408 15.25 0.68 -1.14
CA HIS A 408 14.84 1.52 0.00
C HIS A 408 15.34 0.98 1.34
N ASN A 409 15.40 -0.34 1.51
CA ASN A 409 15.86 -0.98 2.76
C ASN A 409 17.34 -0.73 3.07
N VAL A 410 18.13 -0.42 2.06
CA VAL A 410 19.54 -0.04 2.22
C VAL A 410 19.74 1.48 2.16
N GLY A 411 18.66 2.26 2.26
CA GLY A 411 18.68 3.71 2.27
C GLY A 411 18.84 4.36 0.90
N ALA A 412 18.76 3.58 -0.19
CA ALA A 412 18.88 4.13 -1.54
C ALA A 412 17.55 4.68 -2.06
N GLU A 413 17.64 5.75 -2.85
CA GLU A 413 16.51 6.29 -3.59
C GLU A 413 16.31 5.53 -4.89
N SER A 414 15.08 5.14 -5.23
CA SER A 414 14.79 4.51 -6.51
C SER A 414 14.24 5.50 -7.54
N ALA A 415 14.55 5.23 -8.81
CA ALA A 415 13.96 5.95 -9.94
C ALA A 415 12.61 5.36 -10.33
N ASP A 416 12.49 4.02 -10.32
CA ASP A 416 11.25 3.29 -10.46
C ASP A 416 10.45 3.32 -9.15
N ALA A 417 9.14 3.24 -9.23
CA ALA A 417 8.31 3.28 -8.05
C ALA A 417 6.97 2.58 -8.25
N TYR A 418 6.50 2.04 -7.14
CA TYR A 418 5.10 1.69 -6.94
C TYR A 418 4.49 2.74 -6.01
N SER A 419 3.80 3.71 -6.57
CA SER A 419 3.15 4.79 -5.83
C SER A 419 1.97 5.36 -6.62
N PRO A 420 0.82 5.58 -5.97
CA PRO A 420 -0.33 6.17 -6.63
C PRO A 420 -0.19 7.66 -6.97
N LEU A 421 0.88 8.31 -6.52
CA LEU A 421 0.97 9.77 -6.49
C LEU A 421 2.15 10.35 -7.25
N PHE A 422 2.78 9.61 -8.17
CA PHE A 422 3.78 10.29 -9.00
C PHE A 422 3.12 11.19 -10.06
N SER A 423 3.87 12.24 -10.40
CA SER A 423 3.43 13.26 -11.35
C SER A 423 3.20 12.65 -12.73
N THR A 424 2.13 13.08 -13.39
CA THR A 424 1.86 12.78 -14.81
C THR A 424 3.02 13.20 -15.71
N ARG A 425 3.71 14.29 -15.36
CA ARG A 425 4.90 14.77 -16.07
C ARG A 425 6.08 13.81 -15.94
N TYR A 426 6.34 13.32 -14.73
CA TYR A 426 7.38 12.30 -14.52
C TYR A 426 7.08 11.03 -15.32
N ARG A 427 5.83 10.61 -15.34
CA ARG A 427 5.39 9.47 -16.14
C ARG A 427 5.53 9.71 -17.64
N ALA A 428 5.28 10.94 -18.12
CA ALA A 428 5.47 11.29 -19.52
C ALA A 428 6.95 11.15 -19.94
N VAL A 429 7.89 11.57 -19.07
CA VAL A 429 9.34 11.33 -19.29
C VAL A 429 9.65 9.84 -19.33
N TRP A 430 9.06 9.03 -18.44
CA TRP A 430 9.21 7.58 -18.46
C TRP A 430 8.64 6.95 -19.73
N ARG A 431 7.53 7.48 -20.23
CA ARG A 431 6.97 7.04 -21.53
C ARG A 431 7.96 7.22 -22.67
N VAL A 432 8.72 8.31 -22.66
CA VAL A 432 9.82 8.53 -23.62
C VAL A 432 10.94 7.51 -23.38
N LEU A 433 11.31 7.30 -22.12
CA LEU A 433 12.38 6.37 -21.76
C LEU A 433 12.12 4.94 -22.26
N VAL A 434 10.89 4.43 -22.11
CA VAL A 434 10.52 3.05 -22.47
C VAL A 434 9.73 2.95 -23.78
N ALA A 435 9.78 3.97 -24.64
CA ALA A 435 8.96 4.09 -25.85
C ALA A 435 9.03 2.88 -26.77
N ASN A 436 10.21 2.26 -26.90
CA ASN A 436 10.39 1.07 -27.74
C ASN A 436 9.64 -0.17 -27.19
N GLN A 437 9.51 -0.29 -25.88
CA GLN A 437 8.73 -1.36 -25.25
C GLN A 437 7.22 -1.14 -25.45
N LEU A 438 6.77 0.11 -25.57
CA LEU A 438 5.37 0.50 -25.73
C LEU A 438 4.86 0.41 -27.18
N LYS A 439 5.68 -0.07 -28.12
CA LYS A 439 5.23 -0.46 -29.47
C LYS A 439 4.26 -1.65 -29.41
N ASP A 440 4.38 -2.51 -28.39
CA ASP A 440 3.40 -3.52 -28.04
C ASP A 440 2.15 -2.85 -27.49
N GLU A 441 0.99 -3.14 -28.10
CA GLU A 441 -0.28 -2.48 -27.75
C GLU A 441 -0.77 -2.83 -26.35
N GLU A 442 -0.59 -4.08 -25.90
CA GLU A 442 -0.95 -4.50 -24.54
C GLU A 442 -0.06 -3.81 -23.50
N ALA A 443 1.26 -3.73 -23.77
CA ALA A 443 2.20 -3.00 -22.93
C ALA A 443 1.84 -1.52 -22.83
N ARG A 444 1.53 -0.89 -23.96
CA ARG A 444 1.11 0.51 -24.02
C ARG A 444 -0.18 0.73 -23.23
N ARG A 445 -1.21 -0.10 -23.48
CA ARG A 445 -2.47 -0.02 -22.76
C ARG A 445 -2.27 -0.19 -21.26
N ARG A 446 -1.46 -1.17 -20.86
CA ARG A 446 -1.15 -1.40 -19.44
C ARG A 446 -0.42 -0.20 -18.84
N PHE A 447 0.62 0.30 -19.48
CA PHE A 447 1.35 1.48 -19.03
C PHE A 447 0.42 2.69 -18.87
N ASP A 448 -0.48 2.93 -19.82
CA ASP A 448 -1.39 4.08 -19.80
C ASP A 448 -2.51 3.95 -18.75
N LEU A 449 -2.97 2.74 -18.46
CA LEU A 449 -4.06 2.48 -17.53
C LEU A 449 -3.61 2.31 -16.07
N TYR A 450 -2.42 1.73 -15.85
CA TYR A 450 -1.92 1.51 -14.49
C TYR A 450 -1.35 2.81 -13.91
N TRP A 451 -2.00 3.29 -12.87
CA TRP A 451 -1.73 4.59 -12.24
C TRP A 451 -0.75 4.52 -11.05
N TYR A 452 -0.36 3.34 -10.61
CA TYR A 452 0.40 3.14 -9.39
C TYR A 452 1.85 2.69 -9.58
N GLU A 453 2.29 2.46 -10.82
CA GLU A 453 3.67 2.04 -11.05
C GLU A 453 4.35 2.77 -12.22
N VAL A 454 5.64 3.04 -12.02
CA VAL A 454 6.58 3.39 -13.07
C VAL A 454 7.55 2.23 -13.16
N ASN A 455 7.40 1.41 -14.20
CA ASN A 455 8.14 0.17 -14.35
C ASN A 455 9.13 0.27 -15.55
N PRO A 456 10.42 -0.06 -15.33
CA PRO A 456 11.42 -0.06 -16.41
C PRO A 456 11.21 -1.20 -17.42
N LEU A 457 10.41 -2.22 -17.09
CA LEU A 457 10.14 -3.37 -17.93
C LEU A 457 8.64 -3.47 -18.25
N ASN A 458 8.30 -3.46 -19.53
CA ASN A 458 6.91 -3.53 -20.00
C ASN A 458 6.74 -4.61 -21.07
N GLY A 459 5.51 -5.12 -21.24
CA GLY A 459 5.13 -6.06 -22.29
C GLY A 459 5.99 -7.32 -22.33
N GLN A 460 6.48 -7.68 -23.50
CA GLN A 460 7.29 -8.87 -23.71
C GLN A 460 8.60 -8.84 -22.92
N THR A 461 9.22 -7.66 -22.79
CA THR A 461 10.46 -7.50 -21.99
C THR A 461 10.20 -7.86 -20.53
N SER A 462 9.08 -7.42 -19.95
CA SER A 462 8.70 -7.80 -18.59
C SER A 462 8.46 -9.30 -18.47
N ARG A 463 7.76 -9.92 -19.43
CA ARG A 463 7.53 -11.37 -19.46
C ARG A 463 8.83 -12.16 -19.56
N ASP A 464 9.74 -11.76 -20.41
CA ASP A 464 11.06 -12.40 -20.56
C ASP A 464 11.89 -12.33 -19.28
N PHE A 465 11.68 -11.28 -18.45
CA PHE A 465 12.32 -11.15 -17.15
C PHE A 465 11.65 -11.98 -16.06
N THR A 466 10.31 -12.01 -15.99
CA THR A 466 9.58 -12.57 -14.86
C THR A 466 9.22 -14.04 -15.03
N HIS A 467 8.96 -14.50 -16.26
CA HIS A 467 8.38 -15.83 -16.51
C HIS A 467 9.28 -17.01 -16.09
N ARG A 468 10.59 -16.79 -15.92
CA ARG A 468 11.54 -17.85 -15.48
C ARG A 468 12.03 -17.70 -14.05
N LEU A 469 11.75 -16.59 -13.38
CA LEU A 469 12.32 -16.27 -12.06
C LEU A 469 11.58 -16.94 -10.91
N TYR A 470 10.31 -17.29 -11.08
CA TYR A 470 9.55 -18.04 -10.09
C TYR A 470 9.99 -19.51 -10.00
N ASN A 471 10.64 -20.04 -11.03
CA ASN A 471 11.25 -21.37 -11.03
C ASN A 471 12.77 -21.28 -10.71
N LEU A 472 13.13 -20.89 -9.48
CA LEU A 472 14.51 -20.77 -9.01
C LEU A 472 15.27 -22.11 -8.89
N LYS A 473 14.90 -23.12 -9.66
CA LYS A 473 15.68 -24.35 -9.76
C LYS A 473 17.02 -24.14 -10.53
N TYR A 474 17.15 -23.05 -11.28
CA TYR A 474 18.29 -22.78 -12.14
C TYR A 474 18.79 -21.35 -12.02
N CYS A 475 20.08 -21.15 -12.23
CA CYS A 475 20.66 -19.83 -12.44
C CYS A 475 19.98 -19.16 -13.63
N PRO A 476 19.59 -17.89 -13.54
CA PRO A 476 19.00 -17.20 -14.65
C PRO A 476 20.05 -17.03 -15.77
N THR A 477 19.64 -17.28 -17.02
CA THR A 477 20.46 -17.05 -18.19
C THR A 477 20.63 -15.56 -18.44
N VAL A 478 21.71 -15.18 -19.11
CA VAL A 478 21.96 -13.79 -19.54
C VAL A 478 20.81 -13.30 -20.41
N PHE A 479 20.37 -12.08 -20.17
CA PHE A 479 19.42 -11.39 -21.04
C PHE A 479 20.20 -10.71 -22.18
N GLU A 480 20.12 -11.29 -23.36
CA GLU A 480 20.88 -10.86 -24.53
C GLU A 480 20.16 -9.79 -25.36
N LYS A 481 18.85 -9.62 -25.19
CA LYS A 481 18.06 -8.64 -25.93
C LYS A 481 18.28 -7.23 -25.40
N SER A 482 18.00 -6.22 -26.22
CA SER A 482 17.96 -4.83 -25.76
C SER A 482 16.81 -4.65 -24.76
N LEU A 483 17.04 -3.84 -23.73
CA LEU A 483 16.02 -3.38 -22.81
C LEU A 483 15.01 -2.42 -23.48
N GLY A 484 15.39 -1.88 -24.64
CA GLY A 484 14.53 -0.96 -25.39
C GLY A 484 14.36 0.40 -24.73
N TRP A 485 15.34 0.84 -23.96
CA TRP A 485 15.35 2.16 -23.31
C TRP A 485 15.94 3.24 -24.23
N HIS A 486 15.49 4.48 -24.04
CA HIS A 486 16.16 5.66 -24.57
C HIS A 486 17.38 5.95 -23.69
N MET A 487 18.52 5.37 -24.06
CA MET A 487 19.71 5.34 -23.22
C MET A 487 20.24 6.74 -22.83
N PRO A 488 20.27 7.77 -23.73
CA PRO A 488 20.69 9.12 -23.34
C PRO A 488 19.82 9.71 -22.19
N LEU A 489 18.51 9.57 -22.27
CA LEU A 489 17.60 10.06 -21.24
C LEU A 489 17.74 9.25 -19.94
N PHE A 490 17.96 7.94 -20.06
CA PHE A 490 18.21 7.07 -18.92
C PHE A 490 19.44 7.52 -18.12
N LEU A 491 20.57 7.74 -18.78
CA LEU A 491 21.79 8.22 -18.14
C LEU A 491 21.61 9.64 -17.55
N ALA A 492 20.87 10.51 -18.25
CA ALA A 492 20.57 11.85 -17.79
C ALA A 492 19.63 11.91 -16.56
N SER A 493 18.92 10.81 -16.25
CA SER A 493 17.93 10.75 -15.15
C SER A 493 18.55 10.45 -13.77
N ASN A 494 19.86 10.52 -13.61
CA ASN A 494 20.57 10.21 -12.36
C ASN A 494 20.39 8.77 -11.87
N VAL A 495 20.15 7.81 -12.77
CA VAL A 495 20.17 6.39 -12.41
C VAL A 495 21.62 5.91 -12.48
N LYS A 496 22.25 5.72 -11.33
CA LYS A 496 23.65 5.33 -11.25
C LYS A 496 23.84 3.84 -11.00
N ILE A 497 22.82 3.22 -10.42
CA ILE A 497 22.84 1.79 -10.09
C ILE A 497 21.60 1.12 -10.67
N VAL A 498 21.81 0.00 -11.36
CA VAL A 498 20.73 -0.89 -11.79
C VAL A 498 20.88 -2.23 -11.08
N VAL A 499 19.81 -2.70 -10.47
CA VAL A 499 19.76 -3.99 -9.78
C VAL A 499 18.86 -4.94 -10.56
N SER A 500 19.34 -6.11 -10.91
CA SER A 500 18.62 -7.08 -11.72
C SER A 500 18.63 -8.46 -11.08
N LEU A 501 17.54 -9.22 -11.28
CA LEU A 501 17.44 -10.63 -10.88
C LEU A 501 18.13 -11.59 -11.85
N ARG A 502 18.64 -11.08 -12.99
CA ARG A 502 19.40 -11.86 -13.99
C ARG A 502 20.47 -11.00 -14.63
N PRO A 503 21.55 -11.60 -15.15
CA PRO A 503 22.57 -10.84 -15.87
C PRO A 503 21.98 -10.23 -17.16
N VAL A 504 22.40 -9.00 -17.49
CA VAL A 504 21.91 -8.21 -18.63
C VAL A 504 23.10 -7.71 -19.44
N ARG A 505 23.25 -8.20 -20.66
CA ARG A 505 24.38 -7.88 -21.56
C ARG A 505 24.52 -6.37 -21.84
N GLU A 506 23.40 -5.71 -22.13
CA GLU A 506 23.38 -4.28 -22.43
C GLU A 506 23.88 -3.42 -21.27
N LEU A 507 23.57 -3.81 -20.01
CA LEU A 507 24.04 -3.11 -18.83
C LEU A 507 25.52 -3.40 -18.53
N GLU A 508 26.01 -4.61 -18.80
CA GLU A 508 27.42 -4.93 -18.65
C GLU A 508 28.31 -4.00 -19.50
N ALA A 509 27.88 -3.71 -20.72
CA ALA A 509 28.63 -2.86 -21.68
C ALA A 509 28.79 -1.41 -21.22
N ILE A 510 27.82 -0.87 -20.44
CA ILE A 510 27.80 0.53 -19.97
C ILE A 510 28.19 0.68 -18.50
N SER A 511 28.54 -0.41 -17.82
CA SER A 511 28.92 -0.40 -16.41
C SER A 511 30.41 -0.27 -16.21
N GLU A 512 30.82 0.49 -15.20
CA GLU A 512 32.19 0.54 -14.71
C GLU A 512 32.49 -0.61 -13.75
N ARG A 513 31.46 -1.09 -13.03
CA ARG A 513 31.55 -2.20 -12.09
C ARG A 513 30.26 -3.01 -12.10
N VAL A 514 30.42 -4.32 -12.07
CA VAL A 514 29.30 -5.27 -11.88
C VAL A 514 29.60 -6.11 -10.65
N VAL A 515 28.68 -6.11 -9.68
CA VAL A 515 28.76 -6.91 -8.46
C VAL A 515 27.63 -7.94 -8.51
N SER A 516 27.95 -9.21 -8.21
CA SER A 516 26.96 -10.28 -8.21
C SER A 516 27.11 -11.12 -6.96
N THR A 517 25.98 -11.50 -6.36
CA THR A 517 25.98 -12.49 -5.26
C THR A 517 26.19 -13.93 -5.74
N GLY A 518 26.30 -14.11 -7.05
CA GLY A 518 26.41 -15.46 -7.63
C GLY A 518 25.12 -16.26 -7.53
N CYS A 519 25.13 -17.42 -8.14
CA CYS A 519 24.05 -18.39 -8.00
C CYS A 519 24.41 -19.38 -6.90
N PRO A 520 23.43 -19.78 -6.06
CA PRO A 520 23.70 -20.85 -5.09
C PRO A 520 24.07 -22.14 -5.84
N GLU A 521 25.11 -22.81 -5.38
CA GLU A 521 25.53 -24.11 -5.91
C GLU A 521 24.37 -25.11 -5.87
N ARG A 522 24.31 -25.95 -6.90
CA ARG A 522 23.30 -26.97 -7.09
C ARG A 522 23.47 -28.05 -6.01
N SER A 523 22.75 -27.97 -4.88
CA SER A 523 22.70 -29.06 -3.95
C SER A 523 21.61 -30.07 -4.38
N GLU A 524 22.04 -31.25 -4.77
CA GLU A 524 21.19 -32.41 -5.06
C GLU A 524 20.68 -33.01 -3.74
N GLY A 525 19.75 -32.40 -3.07
CA GLY A 525 19.18 -32.89 -1.82
C GLY A 525 17.68 -32.70 -1.73
N VAL A 526 17.03 -33.55 -0.95
CA VAL A 526 15.60 -33.67 -0.73
C VAL A 526 14.81 -32.35 -0.84
N ILE A 527 13.78 -32.35 -1.67
CA ILE A 527 12.96 -31.20 -2.09
C ILE A 527 12.49 -30.31 -0.92
N THR A 528 12.22 -30.89 0.24
CA THR A 528 11.68 -30.19 1.41
C THR A 528 12.75 -29.34 2.14
N PHE A 529 13.96 -29.84 2.27
CA PHE A 529 15.06 -29.09 2.93
C PHE A 529 15.56 -27.94 2.04
N ASN A 530 15.53 -28.11 0.72
CA ASN A 530 15.84 -27.06 -0.25
C ASN A 530 14.83 -25.91 -0.24
N ARG A 531 13.55 -26.17 0.10
CA ARG A 531 12.54 -25.10 0.26
C ARG A 531 12.82 -24.22 1.47
N LEU A 532 13.16 -24.80 2.62
CA LEU A 532 13.55 -24.07 3.84
C LEU A 532 14.83 -23.26 3.64
N ARG A 533 15.85 -23.87 3.03
CA ARG A 533 17.12 -23.18 2.73
C ARG A 533 16.91 -21.98 1.77
N ARG A 534 16.04 -22.10 0.78
CA ARG A 534 15.66 -21.01 -0.13
C ARG A 534 14.93 -19.87 0.58
N PHE A 535 14.15 -20.18 1.60
CA PHE A 535 13.46 -19.18 2.40
C PHE A 535 14.46 -18.24 3.12
N PHE A 536 15.61 -18.79 3.53
CA PHE A 536 16.66 -18.05 4.24
C PHE A 536 17.80 -17.54 3.35
N SER A 537 17.88 -17.95 2.09
CA SER A 537 18.91 -17.52 1.17
C SER A 537 18.57 -16.19 0.50
N PRO A 538 19.52 -15.25 0.37
CA PRO A 538 19.32 -14.05 -0.42
C PRO A 538 19.04 -14.41 -1.87
N ALA A 539 18.26 -13.58 -2.57
CA ALA A 539 18.08 -13.74 -4.01
C ALA A 539 19.41 -13.46 -4.73
N PRO A 540 19.76 -14.22 -5.79
CA PRO A 540 20.87 -13.82 -6.64
C PRO A 540 20.55 -12.47 -7.27
N LEU A 541 21.47 -11.52 -7.15
CA LEU A 541 21.36 -10.19 -7.72
C LEU A 541 22.58 -9.85 -8.55
N TRP A 542 22.36 -9.09 -9.60
CA TRP A 542 23.39 -8.41 -10.40
C TRP A 542 23.22 -6.92 -10.21
N VAL A 543 24.25 -6.27 -9.70
CA VAL A 543 24.26 -4.83 -9.40
C VAL A 543 25.24 -4.18 -10.37
N TYR A 544 24.73 -3.31 -11.23
CA TYR A 544 25.44 -2.59 -12.25
C TYR A 544 25.68 -1.16 -11.81
N VAL A 545 26.94 -0.74 -11.69
CA VAL A 545 27.31 0.66 -11.46
C VAL A 545 27.65 1.28 -12.82
N LEU A 546 26.88 2.28 -13.23
CA LEU A 546 26.95 2.84 -14.57
C LEU A 546 28.07 3.89 -14.70
N LYS A 547 28.81 3.89 -15.82
CA LYS A 547 29.96 4.78 -16.08
C LYS A 547 29.55 6.24 -16.23
N ASP A 548 28.59 6.53 -17.09
CA ASP A 548 28.30 7.87 -17.60
C ASP A 548 26.99 8.46 -17.08
N ALA A 549 26.47 7.91 -15.96
CA ALA A 549 25.26 8.43 -15.33
C ALA A 549 25.50 9.83 -14.80
N PHE A 550 24.58 10.75 -15.12
CA PHE A 550 24.64 12.12 -14.64
C PHE A 550 24.42 12.17 -13.11
N GLY A 551 25.05 13.15 -12.46
CA GLY A 551 24.82 13.41 -11.04
C GLY A 551 23.41 13.91 -10.75
N ARG A 552 23.06 14.02 -9.46
CA ARG A 552 21.78 14.61 -9.06
C ARG A 552 21.64 16.04 -9.53
N GLY A 553 22.70 16.80 -9.49
CA GLY A 553 22.82 18.11 -10.10
C GLY A 553 23.92 18.12 -11.14
N TYR A 554 23.68 18.77 -12.27
CA TYR A 554 24.67 19.00 -13.32
C TYR A 554 24.46 20.37 -13.98
N LEU A 555 25.54 20.97 -14.47
CA LEU A 555 25.53 22.28 -15.12
C LEU A 555 25.44 22.14 -16.64
N VAL A 556 24.58 22.99 -17.23
CA VAL A 556 24.49 23.16 -18.70
C VAL A 556 24.65 24.63 -19.09
N ASP A 557 25.10 24.87 -20.33
CA ASP A 557 25.42 26.21 -20.82
C ASP A 557 24.22 27.02 -21.27
N GLY A 558 23.11 26.37 -21.60
CA GLY A 558 21.97 27.07 -22.17
C GLY A 558 20.65 26.41 -21.87
N ALA A 559 19.59 27.12 -22.21
CA ALA A 559 18.23 26.62 -22.23
C ALA A 559 17.65 26.75 -23.63
N GLU A 560 16.90 25.72 -24.03
CA GLU A 560 16.09 25.72 -25.24
C GLU A 560 14.62 25.82 -24.81
N VAL A 561 13.98 26.96 -25.12
CA VAL A 561 12.58 27.21 -24.78
C VAL A 561 11.69 26.78 -25.93
N LEU A 562 10.87 25.77 -25.72
CA LEU A 562 9.93 25.22 -26.70
C LEU A 562 8.50 25.70 -26.39
N LYS A 563 7.66 25.77 -27.43
CA LYS A 563 6.33 26.36 -27.33
C LYS A 563 5.38 25.62 -26.39
N SER A 564 5.54 24.31 -26.27
CA SER A 564 4.60 23.47 -25.50
C SER A 564 5.30 22.29 -24.83
N ASP A 565 4.66 21.74 -23.80
CA ASP A 565 5.06 20.50 -23.11
C ASP A 565 5.18 19.32 -24.09
N LYS A 566 4.35 19.28 -25.14
CA LYS A 566 4.41 18.26 -26.17
C LYS A 566 5.71 18.35 -26.97
N GLU A 567 6.08 19.55 -27.39
CA GLU A 567 7.35 19.76 -28.11
C GLU A 567 8.57 19.41 -27.24
N VAL A 568 8.51 19.70 -25.93
CA VAL A 568 9.56 19.29 -24.98
C VAL A 568 9.70 17.76 -24.95
N LEU A 569 8.62 17.00 -24.88
CA LEU A 569 8.66 15.54 -24.89
C LEU A 569 9.17 14.96 -26.23
N GLU A 570 8.79 15.57 -27.35
CA GLU A 570 9.28 15.20 -28.67
C GLU A 570 10.79 15.46 -28.79
N ALA A 571 11.26 16.62 -28.32
CA ALA A 571 12.68 16.94 -28.28
C ALA A 571 13.45 15.97 -27.38
N LEU A 572 12.93 15.66 -26.17
CA LEU A 572 13.54 14.68 -25.26
C LEU A 572 13.77 13.32 -25.93
N SER A 573 12.85 12.88 -26.78
CA SER A 573 12.94 11.58 -27.45
C SER A 573 14.05 11.50 -28.53
N ARG A 574 14.60 12.64 -28.93
CA ARG A 574 15.62 12.76 -30.00
C ARG A 574 17.00 13.15 -29.45
N ARG A 575 17.06 13.61 -28.17
CA ARG A 575 18.32 14.10 -27.58
C ARG A 575 19.34 13.01 -27.40
N THR A 576 20.59 13.38 -27.72
CA THR A 576 21.79 12.60 -27.41
C THR A 576 22.29 12.91 -26.00
N ALA A 577 23.23 12.13 -25.49
CA ALA A 577 23.88 12.41 -24.20
C ALA A 577 24.62 13.76 -24.21
N GLU A 578 25.18 14.17 -25.36
CA GLU A 578 25.86 15.45 -25.54
C GLU A 578 24.87 16.63 -25.45
N ASP A 579 23.68 16.50 -26.04
CA ASP A 579 22.64 17.54 -25.95
C ASP A 579 22.20 17.78 -24.50
N PHE A 580 22.09 16.72 -23.69
CA PHE A 580 21.79 16.84 -22.25
C PHE A 580 22.92 17.54 -21.46
N ARG A 581 24.16 17.48 -21.95
CA ARG A 581 25.30 18.20 -21.33
C ARG A 581 25.38 19.67 -21.73
N ARG A 582 24.80 20.02 -22.89
CA ARG A 582 24.86 21.38 -23.43
C ARG A 582 23.71 22.27 -22.99
N SER A 583 22.47 21.75 -23.02
CA SER A 583 21.31 22.59 -22.77
C SER A 583 20.20 21.83 -22.04
N VAL A 584 19.36 22.60 -21.35
CA VAL A 584 18.14 22.14 -20.72
C VAL A 584 16.92 22.54 -21.57
N LEU A 585 15.90 21.69 -21.60
CA LEU A 585 14.62 22.01 -22.26
C LEU A 585 13.67 22.67 -21.25
N LEU A 586 13.08 23.80 -21.64
CA LEU A 586 12.04 24.52 -20.91
C LEU A 586 10.79 24.63 -21.77
N SER A 587 9.62 24.71 -21.15
CA SER A 587 8.35 24.95 -21.85
C SER A 587 7.90 26.38 -21.70
N ALA A 588 7.52 27.04 -22.79
CA ALA A 588 6.96 28.39 -22.76
C ALA A 588 5.58 28.48 -22.04
N GLU A 589 4.95 27.32 -21.81
CA GLU A 589 3.72 27.23 -21.02
C GLU A 589 3.95 27.48 -19.50
N ASP A 590 5.21 27.47 -19.05
CA ASP A 590 5.54 27.75 -17.65
C ASP A 590 5.70 29.24 -17.40
N GLU A 591 5.05 29.74 -16.34
CA GLU A 591 5.05 31.15 -15.96
C GLU A 591 6.48 31.75 -15.82
N ASN A 592 7.44 30.92 -15.41
CA ASN A 592 8.81 31.35 -15.19
C ASN A 592 9.76 31.10 -16.39
N ALA A 593 9.27 30.50 -17.47
CA ALA A 593 10.11 30.12 -18.63
C ALA A 593 10.56 31.36 -19.44
N GLY A 594 9.84 32.47 -19.39
CA GLY A 594 10.20 33.72 -20.08
C GLY A 594 11.54 34.32 -19.64
N ASN A 595 12.08 33.88 -18.51
CA ASN A 595 13.43 34.25 -18.02
C ASN A 595 14.54 33.33 -18.59
N GLY A 596 14.20 32.42 -19.50
CA GLY A 596 15.13 31.50 -20.16
C GLY A 596 15.81 32.16 -21.38
N GLU A 597 16.46 33.30 -21.21
CA GLU A 597 17.31 33.80 -22.29
C GLU A 597 18.41 32.79 -22.61
N PRO A 598 18.69 32.55 -23.92
CA PRO A 598 19.83 31.73 -24.28
C PRO A 598 21.08 32.36 -23.69
N VAL A 599 21.71 31.67 -22.79
CA VAL A 599 23.00 32.10 -22.24
C VAL A 599 24.02 31.99 -23.35
N GLN A 600 24.76 33.07 -23.65
CA GLN A 600 25.87 33.02 -24.60
C GLN A 600 26.84 31.93 -24.18
N GLN A 601 27.24 31.09 -25.15
CA GLN A 601 28.10 29.94 -24.93
C GLN A 601 29.39 30.34 -24.18
N GLY A 602 29.39 30.13 -22.89
CA GLY A 602 30.63 30.13 -22.10
C GLY A 602 31.34 28.78 -22.34
N GLY A 603 32.64 28.84 -22.50
CA GLY A 603 33.47 27.69 -22.87
C GLY A 603 33.25 26.46 -21.98
N SER A 604 33.35 25.28 -22.58
CA SER A 604 33.08 23.97 -21.95
C SER A 604 34.11 23.47 -20.93
N GLY A 605 34.98 24.33 -20.42
CA GLY A 605 36.02 23.97 -19.44
C GLY A 605 35.73 24.46 -18.03
N GLY A 606 35.93 23.61 -17.03
CA GLY A 606 35.98 24.04 -15.63
C GLY A 606 34.69 24.05 -14.82
N LYS A 607 33.60 23.49 -15.33
CA LYS A 607 32.33 23.36 -14.59
C LYS A 607 32.37 22.24 -13.55
N ARG A 608 32.03 22.56 -12.31
CA ARG A 608 31.97 21.58 -11.23
C ARG A 608 30.68 21.73 -10.42
N VAL A 609 30.05 20.60 -10.09
CA VAL A 609 28.93 20.54 -9.18
C VAL A 609 29.26 19.56 -8.06
N THR A 610 29.10 19.99 -6.84
CA THR A 610 29.27 19.15 -5.66
C THR A 610 28.01 19.26 -4.80
N LEU A 611 27.36 18.13 -4.53
CA LEU A 611 26.25 18.06 -3.60
C LEU A 611 26.81 18.04 -2.16
N LYS A 612 26.57 19.10 -1.39
CA LYS A 612 27.06 19.25 -0.01
C LYS A 612 26.09 18.68 1.02
N GLU A 613 24.81 18.89 0.78
CA GLU A 613 23.75 18.42 1.68
C GLU A 613 22.62 17.82 0.84
N TYR A 614 22.15 16.65 1.27
CA TYR A 614 21.00 15.98 0.70
C TYR A 614 19.99 15.61 1.77
N GLY A 615 18.86 16.30 1.77
CA GLY A 615 17.71 16.05 2.65
C GLY A 615 16.41 15.92 1.86
N PRO A 616 15.33 15.45 2.49
CA PRO A 616 14.04 15.29 1.84
C PRO A 616 13.41 16.62 1.41
N ASP A 617 13.73 17.71 2.10
CA ASP A 617 13.17 19.04 1.93
C ASP A 617 14.25 20.11 1.65
N ARG A 618 15.52 19.72 1.63
CA ARG A 618 16.64 20.63 1.43
C ARG A 618 17.78 19.98 0.64
N LEU A 619 18.28 20.72 -0.37
CA LEU A 619 19.45 20.36 -1.17
C LEU A 619 20.42 21.55 -1.16
N VAL A 620 21.69 21.30 -0.93
CA VAL A 620 22.74 22.31 -1.01
C VAL A 620 23.79 21.86 -2.02
N PHE A 621 23.93 22.62 -3.08
CA PHE A 621 24.96 22.44 -4.07
C PHE A 621 26.01 23.53 -3.97
N GLU A 622 27.26 23.15 -4.18
CA GLU A 622 28.35 24.04 -4.48
C GLU A 622 28.65 23.90 -5.96
N VAL A 623 28.55 24.98 -6.69
CA VAL A 623 28.75 25.01 -8.14
C VAL A 623 29.90 25.95 -8.49
N GLU A 624 30.65 25.60 -9.53
CA GLU A 624 31.70 26.44 -10.11
C GLU A 624 31.39 26.63 -11.57
N THR A 625 31.24 27.91 -11.98
CA THR A 625 30.85 28.29 -13.34
C THR A 625 31.81 29.31 -13.93
N LEU A 626 32.02 29.29 -15.23
CA LEU A 626 32.81 30.28 -15.95
C LEU A 626 32.01 31.50 -16.43
N GLY A 627 30.71 31.41 -16.37
CA GLY A 627 29.74 32.41 -16.80
C GLY A 627 28.33 31.99 -16.40
N ALA A 628 27.33 32.60 -16.99
CA ALA A 628 25.96 32.22 -16.73
C ALA A 628 25.72 30.76 -17.17
N ALA A 629 24.94 30.02 -16.37
CA ALA A 629 24.67 28.60 -16.57
C ALA A 629 23.33 28.19 -15.93
N TYR A 630 22.89 26.97 -16.21
CA TYR A 630 21.76 26.37 -15.52
C TYR A 630 22.22 25.16 -14.70
N LEU A 631 21.91 25.15 -13.41
CA LEU A 631 22.00 23.94 -12.59
C LEU A 631 20.71 23.13 -12.78
N VAL A 632 20.79 22.01 -13.49
CA VAL A 632 19.70 21.05 -13.63
C VAL A 632 19.75 20.10 -12.45
N VAL A 633 18.62 19.93 -11.76
CA VAL A 633 18.48 19.04 -10.60
C VAL A 633 17.48 17.97 -10.93
N ASN A 634 17.93 16.72 -10.87
CA ASN A 634 17.11 15.53 -11.20
C ASN A 634 16.10 15.18 -10.08
N ASN A 635 15.45 16.18 -9.51
CA ASN A 635 14.29 16.00 -8.63
C ASN A 635 13.03 16.43 -9.38
N THR A 636 11.92 15.74 -9.13
CA THR A 636 10.63 16.11 -9.73
C THR A 636 10.28 17.53 -9.35
N TYR A 637 9.90 18.32 -10.35
CA TYR A 637 9.42 19.69 -10.14
C TYR A 637 8.16 19.71 -9.28
N ASN A 638 8.12 20.65 -8.35
CA ASN A 638 6.94 21.01 -7.59
C ASN A 638 7.01 22.51 -7.26
N PRO A 639 5.94 23.30 -7.35
CA PRO A 639 5.96 24.75 -7.17
C PRO A 639 6.36 25.22 -5.76
N HIS A 640 6.31 24.33 -4.77
CA HIS A 640 6.72 24.64 -3.39
C HIS A 640 8.25 24.60 -3.18
N TRP A 641 9.03 24.19 -4.19
CA TRP A 641 10.49 24.34 -4.11
C TRP A 641 10.91 25.78 -4.37
N MET A 642 11.72 26.31 -3.48
CA MET A 642 12.33 27.63 -3.57
C MET A 642 13.84 27.48 -3.70
N ALA A 643 14.48 28.30 -4.53
CA ALA A 643 15.92 28.31 -4.69
C ALA A 643 16.54 29.63 -4.22
N ARG A 644 17.77 29.55 -3.73
CA ARG A 644 18.63 30.70 -3.42
C ARG A 644 20.02 30.44 -3.99
N VAL A 645 20.56 31.45 -4.67
CA VAL A 645 21.96 31.48 -5.12
C VAL A 645 22.67 32.56 -4.31
N GLU A 646 23.71 32.18 -3.58
CA GLU A 646 24.40 33.10 -2.64
C GLU A 646 23.42 33.86 -1.73
N GLY A 647 22.40 33.19 -1.20
CA GLY A 647 21.38 33.77 -0.34
C GLY A 647 20.27 34.53 -1.07
N ARG A 648 20.44 34.91 -2.35
CA ARG A 648 19.45 35.67 -3.13
C ARG A 648 18.37 34.68 -3.70
N PRO A 649 17.08 35.00 -3.55
CA PRO A 649 16.04 34.18 -4.08
C PRO A 649 16.05 34.19 -5.63
N VAL A 650 15.93 33.02 -6.23
CA VAL A 650 15.83 32.82 -7.68
C VAL A 650 14.69 31.83 -7.98
N PRO A 651 14.02 31.94 -9.13
CA PRO A 651 12.95 31.02 -9.48
C PRO A 651 13.49 29.60 -9.73
N VAL A 652 12.73 28.59 -9.33
CA VAL A 652 12.95 27.22 -9.76
C VAL A 652 12.18 27.01 -11.05
N LEU A 653 12.89 26.66 -12.11
CA LEU A 653 12.34 26.40 -13.43
C LEU A 653 11.98 24.93 -13.58
N ARG A 654 10.97 24.62 -14.36
CA ARG A 654 10.62 23.26 -14.74
C ARG A 654 11.47 22.82 -15.95
N ALA A 655 12.40 21.92 -15.71
CA ALA A 655 13.40 21.46 -16.66
C ALA A 655 13.04 20.08 -17.23
N ASN A 656 13.35 19.86 -18.51
CA ASN A 656 13.20 18.57 -19.18
C ASN A 656 11.83 17.92 -18.88
N HIS A 657 10.77 18.73 -18.92
CA HIS A 657 9.37 18.40 -18.66
C HIS A 657 9.02 18.09 -17.20
N ALA A 658 9.86 17.40 -16.43
CA ALA A 658 9.50 16.91 -15.10
C ALA A 658 10.47 17.25 -13.97
N PHE A 659 11.65 17.78 -14.29
CA PHE A 659 12.72 18.04 -13.33
C PHE A 659 12.83 19.53 -12.99
N GLN A 660 13.87 19.90 -12.25
CA GLN A 660 14.10 21.28 -11.78
C GLN A 660 15.33 21.85 -12.44
N ALA A 661 15.35 23.16 -12.66
CA ALA A 661 16.56 23.91 -12.94
C ALA A 661 16.60 25.24 -12.20
N VAL A 662 17.81 25.71 -11.95
CA VAL A 662 18.09 27.02 -11.34
C VAL A 662 19.07 27.76 -12.24
N ARG A 663 18.73 28.98 -12.64
CA ARG A 663 19.61 29.84 -13.42
C ARG A 663 20.67 30.46 -12.48
N ILE A 664 21.91 30.48 -12.95
CA ILE A 664 23.07 31.06 -12.28
C ILE A 664 23.66 32.12 -13.21
N ASP A 665 23.64 33.38 -12.79
CA ASP A 665 23.98 34.49 -13.69
C ASP A 665 25.45 34.99 -13.54
N SER A 666 26.18 34.47 -12.56
CA SER A 666 27.56 34.91 -12.28
C SER A 666 28.56 33.77 -12.37
N SER A 667 29.81 34.12 -12.67
CA SER A 667 30.94 33.18 -12.70
C SER A 667 31.53 32.98 -11.30
N GLY A 668 32.30 31.90 -11.15
CA GLY A 668 33.00 31.55 -9.91
C GLY A 668 32.30 30.49 -9.09
N ARG A 669 32.75 30.32 -7.86
CA ARG A 669 32.22 29.35 -6.91
C ARG A 669 31.03 29.95 -6.18
N GLN A 670 29.89 29.25 -6.19
CA GLN A 670 28.63 29.70 -5.62
C GLN A 670 27.92 28.57 -4.89
N GLN A 671 27.15 28.97 -3.86
CA GLN A 671 26.26 28.03 -3.18
C GLN A 671 24.83 28.19 -3.70
N VAL A 672 24.24 27.07 -4.09
CA VAL A 672 22.83 26.98 -4.49
C VAL A 672 22.08 26.15 -3.48
N VAL A 673 21.07 26.74 -2.84
CA VAL A 673 20.21 26.08 -1.85
C VAL A 673 18.82 25.94 -2.44
N LEU A 674 18.33 24.72 -2.56
CA LEU A 674 16.93 24.42 -2.86
C LEU A 674 16.27 23.97 -1.57
N GLN A 675 15.11 24.56 -1.24
CA GLN A 675 14.35 24.25 -0.03
C GLN A 675 12.86 24.12 -0.37
N TYR A 676 12.26 23.05 0.12
CA TYR A 676 10.81 22.85 0.02
C TYR A 676 10.10 23.61 1.13
N GLN A 677 9.12 24.46 0.79
CA GLN A 677 8.37 25.28 1.73
C GLN A 677 6.90 25.30 1.35
N ASP A 678 6.08 24.62 2.13
CA ASP A 678 4.63 24.63 2.02
C ASP A 678 4.01 25.17 3.32
N ARG A 679 3.62 26.44 3.31
CA ARG A 679 3.07 27.13 4.49
C ARG A 679 1.69 26.59 4.88
N VAL A 680 0.87 26.18 3.90
CA VAL A 680 -0.48 25.65 4.15
C VAL A 680 -0.40 24.28 4.82
N LEU A 681 0.54 23.45 4.38
CA LEU A 681 0.80 22.16 5.03
C LEU A 681 1.16 22.34 6.52
N TRP A 682 2.04 23.29 6.84
CA TRP A 682 2.39 23.58 8.25
C TRP A 682 1.20 24.08 9.06
N LEU A 683 0.34 24.92 8.47
CA LEU A 683 -0.90 25.36 9.12
C LEU A 683 -1.82 24.15 9.40
N CYS A 684 -1.94 23.19 8.49
CA CYS A 684 -2.72 21.98 8.70
C CYS A 684 -2.22 21.15 9.90
N TYR A 685 -0.91 21.14 10.18
CA TYR A 685 -0.37 20.43 11.34
C TYR A 685 -0.84 21.01 12.67
N THR A 686 -1.25 22.27 12.74
CA THR A 686 -1.79 22.88 13.98
C THR A 686 -3.13 22.27 14.41
N ALA A 687 -3.86 21.61 13.50
CA ALA A 687 -5.11 20.93 13.80
C ALA A 687 -4.92 19.56 14.48
N VAL A 688 -3.73 18.95 14.38
CA VAL A 688 -3.48 17.59 14.90
C VAL A 688 -3.71 17.46 16.41
N PRO A 689 -3.22 18.37 17.29
CA PRO A 689 -3.48 18.28 18.72
C PRO A 689 -4.97 18.35 19.07
N LEU A 690 -5.75 19.20 18.37
CA LEU A 690 -7.19 19.26 18.53
C LEU A 690 -7.86 17.94 18.14
N GLY A 691 -7.44 17.34 17.03
CA GLY A 691 -7.89 16.04 16.57
C GLY A 691 -7.65 14.94 17.62
N ILE A 692 -6.45 14.89 18.21
CA ILE A 692 -6.12 13.97 19.30
C ILE A 692 -7.07 14.20 20.50
N GLY A 693 -7.30 15.45 20.90
CA GLY A 693 -8.21 15.80 21.98
C GLY A 693 -9.63 15.26 21.77
N LEU A 694 -10.16 15.39 20.56
CA LEU A 694 -11.50 14.87 20.22
C LEU A 694 -11.55 13.33 20.25
N VAL A 695 -10.53 12.64 19.79
CA VAL A 695 -10.42 11.18 19.89
C VAL A 695 -10.43 10.72 21.35
N VAL A 696 -9.72 11.45 22.24
CA VAL A 696 -9.72 11.22 23.68
C VAL A 696 -11.12 11.38 24.27
N VAL A 697 -11.83 12.45 23.89
CA VAL A 697 -13.21 12.70 24.34
C VAL A 697 -14.16 11.59 23.89
N ALA A 698 -14.06 11.12 22.66
CA ALA A 698 -14.88 10.02 22.15
C ALA A 698 -14.68 8.72 22.96
N ALA A 699 -13.46 8.42 23.40
CA ALA A 699 -13.12 7.21 24.14
C ALA A 699 -13.68 7.18 25.57
N ARG A 700 -14.10 8.32 26.14
CA ARG A 700 -14.61 8.37 27.51
C ARG A 700 -15.89 7.53 27.65
N PRO A 701 -15.98 6.63 28.65
CA PRO A 701 -17.20 5.92 28.92
C PRO A 701 -18.30 6.91 29.35
N PRO A 702 -19.59 6.57 29.16
CA PRO A 702 -20.71 7.34 29.76
C PRO A 702 -20.59 7.36 31.29
N GLY A 703 -20.96 8.47 31.92
CA GLY A 703 -21.01 8.57 33.37
C GLY A 703 -21.98 7.56 33.95
N THR A 704 -21.81 7.20 35.24
CA THR A 704 -22.66 6.25 35.95
C THR A 704 -24.15 6.67 35.97
N ASP A 705 -24.42 7.97 35.91
CA ASP A 705 -25.75 8.56 35.89
C ASP A 705 -26.45 8.45 34.52
N ASP A 706 -25.75 8.04 33.52
CA ASP A 706 -26.22 7.98 32.15
C ASP A 706 -26.74 6.59 31.72
N LEU A 707 -26.66 5.60 32.58
CA LEU A 707 -27.06 4.21 32.34
C LEU A 707 -28.41 3.84 32.94
N SER A 708 -29.07 4.75 33.69
CA SER A 708 -30.39 4.59 34.28
C SER A 708 -31.56 4.83 33.30
#